data_5832aaced1b0989e45b4a68adf55afd6
#
_entry.id   5832aaced1b0989e45b4a68adf55afd6
#
_cell.length_a   1.000
_cell.length_b   1.000
_cell.length_c   1.000
_cell.angle_alpha   90.00
_cell.angle_beta   90.00
_cell.angle_gamma   90.00
#
_symmetry.space_group_name_H-M   'P 1'
#
loop_
_entity.id
_entity.type
_entity.pdbx_description
1 polymer ?
#
loop_
_entity_poly.entity_id
_entity_poly.type
_entity_poly.pdbx_seq_one_letter_code
_entity_poly.pdbx_strand_id
1 'polypeptide(L)'
;VDGLFWNIQLANYYAALETTAAAVAVLILISSLDDLFIDVWYWVRESWRALTIKRREAYRPLTQEDLMQRPQQPLAIMVPAWMEYDVIAQMVENMINVLDYREYVVFVGTYPNDQQTIDEVERMRRRYKRLRRVEVPHDGPTSKADCLNWLILAIFDYEKRHDIEFAGVILHDSEDVLHPMELRFYNYLLPRKDMIQLPVTSLDREWYELVAGVYMDEFAEWHAKDLVVRESVSGMVPSAGVGTCFSRRALLALSAQTDNQPFNTDSLTEDYDVGARLAAMGMQSIFARFPVQFRVRRPSWFGWGPVRERTQQMALCVREYFPDNFRASYRQKARWVLGIGLQSWESLGWRGSLATKYLLARDRKGIITSFVSIIAYIIFLQLLLFWLLKMTGLWTMQFPSVFQAGTWQMDVALLTTAALATRVVQRFYFVNRLYGWEHALMSIPRMVVGNMINFMATARAWKVFLAYLLFGKRMVWDKTMHDFPDAAQLVQTRKQLGELLTTWQAVEPERLQQALEQQQAGRQQPLGRILLTQGWLDDETLAEAIAFQGDLPRAVIDVDYLRACQFPISADACVQWRMLPLPPRQEGTLRLAVASPLPEDALALLKQETRSNHIEQSIARESEINAGLRLIGGDRQWQLDNVPLLGDLLVEMRLIDHARFEIALDDYMPQRDGRIGDYLVKQGITTEEAVAQAMQEQRRRAATLQSPPPGALPA
;
A
#
# COMPACT_ATOMS: atom_id res chain seq x y z
N VAL A 1 -24.36 -65.10 -13.44
CA VAL A 1 -22.88 -65.05 -13.26
C VAL A 1 -22.42 -63.59 -13.26
N ASP A 2 -22.95 -62.74 -14.15
CA ASP A 2 -22.49 -61.32 -14.26
C ASP A 2 -22.81 -60.46 -13.04
N GLY A 3 -24.00 -60.69 -12.43
CA GLY A 3 -24.38 -59.92 -11.22
C GLY A 3 -23.50 -60.25 -10.00
N LEU A 4 -23.07 -61.48 -9.83
CA LEU A 4 -22.20 -61.90 -8.72
C LEU A 4 -20.78 -61.33 -8.89
N PHE A 5 -20.27 -61.30 -10.13
CA PHE A 5 -18.98 -60.73 -10.44
C PHE A 5 -18.93 -59.23 -10.10
N TRP A 6 -19.91 -58.48 -10.54
CA TRP A 6 -19.99 -57.01 -10.27
C TRP A 6 -20.13 -56.75 -8.77
N ASN A 7 -20.88 -57.58 -8.05
CA ASN A 7 -21.05 -57.42 -6.61
C ASN A 7 -19.74 -57.66 -5.85
N ILE A 8 -18.92 -58.63 -6.25
CA ILE A 8 -17.60 -58.90 -5.67
C ILE A 8 -16.65 -57.74 -5.98
N GLN A 9 -16.62 -57.25 -7.22
CA GLN A 9 -15.77 -56.09 -7.58
C GLN A 9 -16.14 -54.85 -6.77
N LEU A 10 -17.42 -54.61 -6.57
CA LEU A 10 -17.89 -53.44 -5.83
C LEU A 10 -17.60 -53.60 -4.31
N ALA A 11 -17.69 -54.80 -3.76
CA ALA A 11 -17.27 -55.08 -2.40
C ALA A 11 -15.77 -54.83 -2.17
N ASN A 12 -14.94 -55.31 -3.11
CA ASN A 12 -13.49 -55.04 -3.10
C ASN A 12 -13.17 -53.57 -3.20
N TYR A 13 -13.88 -52.86 -4.08
CA TYR A 13 -13.72 -51.40 -4.23
C TYR A 13 -14.10 -50.67 -2.94
N TYR A 14 -15.23 -51.01 -2.31
CA TYR A 14 -15.67 -50.41 -1.05
C TYR A 14 -14.66 -50.69 0.08
N ALA A 15 -14.16 -51.89 0.19
CA ALA A 15 -13.13 -52.24 1.19
C ALA A 15 -11.81 -51.47 0.97
N ALA A 16 -11.38 -51.34 -0.30
CA ALA A 16 -10.22 -50.52 -0.66
C ALA A 16 -10.45 -49.04 -0.35
N LEU A 17 -11.66 -48.52 -0.61
CA LEU A 17 -12.05 -47.15 -0.31
C LEU A 17 -11.98 -46.84 1.19
N GLU A 18 -12.54 -47.72 2.03
CA GLU A 18 -12.49 -47.59 3.51
C GLU A 18 -11.07 -47.71 4.06
N THR A 19 -10.27 -48.62 3.52
CA THR A 19 -8.86 -48.75 3.92
C THR A 19 -8.07 -47.52 3.57
N THR A 20 -8.30 -46.98 2.38
CA THR A 20 -7.69 -45.71 1.97
C THR A 20 -8.18 -44.54 2.83
N ALA A 21 -9.47 -44.53 3.19
CA ALA A 21 -10.03 -43.54 4.11
C ALA A 21 -9.35 -43.56 5.48
N ALA A 22 -9.10 -44.74 6.03
CA ALA A 22 -8.39 -44.90 7.29
C ALA A 22 -6.95 -44.40 7.21
N ALA A 23 -6.23 -44.71 6.13
CA ALA A 23 -4.87 -44.19 5.90
C ALA A 23 -4.83 -42.68 5.78
N VAL A 24 -5.75 -42.10 5.00
CA VAL A 24 -5.88 -40.64 4.84
C VAL A 24 -6.26 -39.97 6.16
N ALA A 25 -7.14 -40.58 6.96
CA ALA A 25 -7.49 -40.07 8.29
C ALA A 25 -6.28 -40.01 9.22
N VAL A 26 -5.38 -41.01 9.19
CA VAL A 26 -4.12 -40.98 9.95
C VAL A 26 -3.23 -39.81 9.51
N LEU A 27 -3.07 -39.57 8.20
CA LEU A 27 -2.26 -38.46 7.69
C LEU A 27 -2.85 -37.11 8.10
N ILE A 28 -4.17 -36.97 8.04
CA ILE A 28 -4.86 -35.75 8.48
C ILE A 28 -4.69 -35.56 9.99
N LEU A 29 -4.81 -36.64 10.79
CA LEU A 29 -4.62 -36.57 12.23
C LEU A 29 -3.21 -36.09 12.59
N ILE A 30 -2.17 -36.64 11.96
CA ILE A 30 -0.78 -36.24 12.18
C ILE A 30 -0.62 -34.74 11.86
N SER A 31 -1.17 -34.26 10.73
CA SER A 31 -1.14 -32.85 10.39
C SER A 31 -1.92 -31.99 11.38
N SER A 32 -3.05 -32.50 11.90
CA SER A 32 -3.90 -31.80 12.87
C SER A 32 -3.28 -31.68 14.25
N LEU A 33 -2.45 -32.65 14.67
CA LEU A 33 -1.72 -32.58 15.94
C LEU A 33 -0.76 -31.38 15.97
N ASP A 34 -0.12 -31.07 14.84
CA ASP A 34 0.71 -29.88 14.69
C ASP A 34 -0.13 -28.60 14.82
N ASP A 35 -1.30 -28.53 14.18
CA ASP A 35 -2.20 -27.38 14.31
C ASP A 35 -2.73 -27.24 15.74
N LEU A 36 -3.09 -28.35 16.40
CA LEU A 36 -3.52 -28.38 17.80
C LEU A 36 -2.42 -27.90 18.76
N PHE A 37 -1.15 -28.23 18.49
CA PHE A 37 -0.02 -27.73 19.27
C PHE A 37 0.03 -26.20 19.23
N ILE A 38 -0.11 -25.57 18.06
CA ILE A 38 -0.14 -24.11 17.90
C ILE A 38 -1.33 -23.50 18.66
N ASP A 39 -2.52 -24.12 18.54
CA ASP A 39 -3.74 -23.67 19.23
C ASP A 39 -3.57 -23.69 20.74
N VAL A 40 -3.11 -24.81 21.30
CA VAL A 40 -2.89 -24.97 22.74
C VAL A 40 -1.81 -23.98 23.23
N TRP A 41 -0.69 -23.88 22.53
CA TRP A 41 0.38 -22.95 22.87
C TRP A 41 -0.10 -21.51 22.92
N TYR A 42 -0.88 -21.08 21.90
CA TYR A 42 -1.45 -19.74 21.85
C TYR A 42 -2.33 -19.46 23.07
N TRP A 43 -3.29 -20.32 23.37
CA TRP A 43 -4.24 -20.10 24.48
C TRP A 43 -3.57 -20.20 25.84
N VAL A 44 -2.64 -21.12 26.03
CA VAL A 44 -1.83 -21.21 27.26
C VAL A 44 -1.02 -19.93 27.45
N ARG A 45 -0.35 -19.46 26.42
CA ARG A 45 0.44 -18.22 26.46
C ARG A 45 -0.43 -17.00 26.78
N GLU A 46 -1.55 -16.81 26.10
CA GLU A 46 -2.43 -15.65 26.33
C GLU A 46 -3.07 -15.71 27.72
N SER A 47 -3.49 -16.88 28.18
CA SER A 47 -4.00 -17.09 29.54
C SER A 47 -2.92 -16.81 30.59
N TRP A 48 -1.73 -17.35 30.42
CA TRP A 48 -0.59 -17.06 31.29
C TRP A 48 -0.30 -15.57 31.39
N ARG A 49 -0.22 -14.88 30.25
CA ARG A 49 0.00 -13.42 30.20
C ARG A 49 -1.13 -12.66 30.90
N ALA A 50 -2.37 -13.06 30.69
CA ALA A 50 -3.52 -12.42 31.34
C ALA A 50 -3.51 -12.58 32.86
N LEU A 51 -3.13 -13.78 33.35
CA LEU A 51 -3.16 -14.11 34.79
C LEU A 51 -1.91 -13.62 35.55
N THR A 52 -0.76 -13.51 34.88
CA THR A 52 0.51 -13.18 35.55
C THR A 52 1.04 -11.81 35.19
N ILE A 53 1.28 -11.55 33.87
CA ILE A 53 1.97 -10.33 33.43
C ILE A 53 1.07 -9.11 33.54
N LYS A 54 -0.16 -9.21 33.00
CA LYS A 54 -1.11 -8.07 32.96
C LYS A 54 -1.69 -7.72 34.34
N ARG A 55 -1.55 -8.60 35.34
CA ARG A 55 -1.96 -8.33 36.71
C ARG A 55 -0.88 -7.73 37.60
N ARG A 56 0.37 -7.62 37.12
CA ARG A 56 1.44 -7.00 37.88
C ARG A 56 1.19 -5.49 37.99
N GLU A 57 1.36 -4.90 39.17
CA GLU A 57 1.23 -3.44 39.39
C GLU A 57 2.19 -2.63 38.49
N ALA A 58 3.35 -3.19 38.16
CA ALA A 58 4.31 -2.58 37.26
C ALA A 58 3.94 -2.70 35.75
N TYR A 59 2.86 -3.43 35.39
CA TYR A 59 2.47 -3.56 33.99
C TYR A 59 1.77 -2.28 33.52
N ARG A 60 2.42 -1.59 32.60
CA ARG A 60 1.83 -0.47 31.86
C ARG A 60 1.73 -0.84 30.41
N PRO A 61 0.51 -0.90 29.83
CA PRO A 61 0.38 -1.08 28.39
C PRO A 61 0.93 0.14 27.67
N LEU A 62 1.58 -0.09 26.53
CA LEU A 62 2.02 0.96 25.63
C LEU A 62 0.81 1.74 25.12
N THR A 63 0.85 3.07 25.20
CA THR A 63 -0.21 3.98 24.76
C THR A 63 0.19 4.73 23.48
N GLN A 64 -0.78 5.36 22.82
CA GLN A 64 -0.48 6.24 21.68
C GLN A 64 0.33 7.46 22.12
N GLU A 65 0.09 7.98 23.32
CA GLU A 65 0.85 9.10 23.89
C GLU A 65 2.33 8.76 24.06
N ASP A 66 2.65 7.54 24.51
CA ASP A 66 4.05 7.09 24.61
C ASP A 66 4.75 7.09 23.25
N LEU A 67 4.02 6.79 22.17
CA LEU A 67 4.56 6.84 20.81
C LEU A 67 4.77 8.28 20.34
N MET A 68 3.83 9.17 20.67
CA MET A 68 3.86 10.58 20.28
C MET A 68 4.98 11.37 20.97
N GLN A 69 5.32 11.01 22.22
CA GLN A 69 6.36 11.68 23.00
C GLN A 69 7.79 11.36 22.52
N ARG A 70 7.99 10.32 21.69
CA ARG A 70 9.31 9.96 21.19
C ARG A 70 9.77 10.95 20.09
N PRO A 71 10.99 11.48 20.17
CA PRO A 71 11.57 12.25 19.07
C PRO A 71 11.54 11.43 17.78
N GLN A 72 11.18 12.07 16.68
CA GLN A 72 11.14 11.41 15.39
C GLN A 72 12.56 11.25 14.85
N GLN A 73 12.87 10.06 14.34
CA GLN A 73 14.10 9.75 13.64
C GLN A 73 13.79 9.68 12.13
N PRO A 74 14.73 10.02 11.25
CA PRO A 74 14.53 9.85 9.81
C PRO A 74 14.22 8.38 9.46
N LEU A 75 13.19 8.17 8.64
CA LEU A 75 12.76 6.86 8.16
C LEU A 75 12.66 6.87 6.63
N ALA A 76 13.03 5.76 5.98
CA ALA A 76 12.80 5.58 4.55
C ALA A 76 11.68 4.58 4.33
N ILE A 77 10.85 4.82 3.32
CA ILE A 77 9.85 3.86 2.84
C ILE A 77 10.27 3.45 1.44
N MET A 78 10.33 2.17 1.16
CA MET A 78 10.65 1.63 -0.16
C MET A 78 9.43 0.91 -0.74
N VAL A 79 9.11 1.23 -2.00
CA VAL A 79 7.98 0.69 -2.74
C VAL A 79 8.48 0.23 -4.12
N PRO A 80 8.58 -1.06 -4.38
CA PRO A 80 8.91 -1.58 -5.71
C PRO A 80 7.67 -1.49 -6.61
N ALA A 81 7.80 -0.92 -7.81
CA ALA A 81 6.68 -0.75 -8.75
C ALA A 81 7.05 -1.28 -10.14
N TRP A 82 6.28 -2.25 -10.64
CA TRP A 82 6.34 -2.78 -11.98
C TRP A 82 4.95 -2.94 -12.56
N MET A 83 4.60 -2.14 -13.57
CA MET A 83 3.26 -2.06 -14.16
C MET A 83 2.17 -1.74 -13.13
N GLU A 84 2.45 -0.80 -12.20
CA GLU A 84 1.54 -0.41 -11.09
C GLU A 84 0.85 0.94 -11.36
N TYR A 85 0.78 1.39 -12.61
CA TYR A 85 0.19 2.67 -13.01
C TYR A 85 -1.25 2.88 -12.53
N ASP A 86 -2.03 1.79 -12.33
CA ASP A 86 -3.42 1.87 -11.87
C ASP A 86 -3.56 2.16 -10.37
N VAL A 87 -2.56 1.80 -9.55
CA VAL A 87 -2.67 1.82 -8.08
C VAL A 87 -1.64 2.71 -7.39
N ILE A 88 -0.44 2.87 -7.96
CA ILE A 88 0.69 3.55 -7.28
C ILE A 88 0.38 5.00 -6.88
N ALA A 89 -0.34 5.75 -7.72
CA ALA A 89 -0.68 7.12 -7.42
C ALA A 89 -1.63 7.22 -6.22
N GLN A 90 -2.65 6.37 -6.17
CA GLN A 90 -3.62 6.33 -5.08
C GLN A 90 -2.98 5.87 -3.76
N MET A 91 -2.09 4.90 -3.82
CA MET A 91 -1.33 4.41 -2.68
C MET A 91 -0.42 5.50 -2.08
N VAL A 92 0.40 6.17 -2.91
CA VAL A 92 1.28 7.25 -2.47
C VAL A 92 0.47 8.40 -1.88
N GLU A 93 -0.61 8.78 -2.53
CA GLU A 93 -1.52 9.83 -2.04
C GLU A 93 -2.14 9.46 -0.69
N ASN A 94 -2.65 8.23 -0.55
CA ASN A 94 -3.18 7.74 0.71
C ASN A 94 -2.11 7.73 1.80
N MET A 95 -0.93 7.17 1.51
CA MET A 95 0.21 7.11 2.44
C MET A 95 0.56 8.49 3.00
N ILE A 96 0.80 9.47 2.14
CA ILE A 96 1.24 10.81 2.55
C ILE A 96 0.14 11.55 3.33
N ASN A 97 -1.12 11.36 2.97
CA ASN A 97 -2.24 12.01 3.66
C ASN A 97 -2.62 11.36 4.99
N VAL A 98 -2.31 10.08 5.17
CA VAL A 98 -2.69 9.31 6.36
C VAL A 98 -1.62 9.33 7.43
N LEU A 99 -0.34 9.19 7.07
CA LEU A 99 0.75 9.03 8.03
C LEU A 99 0.93 10.26 8.94
N ASP A 100 0.88 10.04 10.26
CA ASP A 100 1.20 11.07 11.27
C ASP A 100 2.68 11.00 11.66
N TYR A 101 3.53 11.37 10.71
CA TYR A 101 4.99 11.40 10.89
C TYR A 101 5.61 12.43 9.95
N ARG A 102 6.66 13.12 10.38
CA ARG A 102 7.28 14.21 9.59
C ARG A 102 8.60 13.81 8.94
N GLU A 103 9.41 13.04 9.65
CA GLU A 103 10.79 12.73 9.26
C GLU A 103 10.85 11.43 8.44
N TYR A 104 10.29 11.44 7.20
CA TYR A 104 10.40 10.30 6.29
C TYR A 104 10.53 10.69 4.84
N VAL A 105 11.11 9.79 4.04
CA VAL A 105 11.24 9.90 2.58
C VAL A 105 10.73 8.60 1.95
N VAL A 106 9.98 8.73 0.85
CA VAL A 106 9.44 7.59 0.10
C VAL A 106 10.26 7.38 -1.17
N PHE A 107 10.72 6.17 -1.41
CA PHE A 107 11.47 5.78 -2.59
C PHE A 107 10.65 4.77 -3.38
N VAL A 108 10.29 5.11 -4.63
CA VAL A 108 9.55 4.23 -5.54
C VAL A 108 10.48 3.77 -6.64
N GLY A 109 10.67 2.45 -6.74
CA GLY A 109 11.49 1.83 -7.78
C GLY A 109 10.69 1.60 -9.06
N THR A 110 11.19 2.08 -10.20
CA THR A 110 10.53 1.94 -11.51
C THR A 110 11.50 1.40 -12.55
N TYR A 111 10.98 0.79 -13.60
CA TYR A 111 11.78 0.21 -14.69
C TYR A 111 11.71 1.08 -15.95
N PRO A 112 12.83 1.21 -16.73
CA PRO A 112 12.88 2.09 -17.90
C PRO A 112 11.85 1.78 -18.96
N ASN A 113 11.45 0.52 -19.11
CA ASN A 113 10.46 0.05 -20.08
C ASN A 113 9.00 0.08 -19.57
N ASP A 114 8.73 0.74 -18.42
CA ASP A 114 7.37 0.90 -17.85
C ASP A 114 7.00 2.39 -17.77
N GLN A 115 6.80 3.01 -18.95
CA GLN A 115 6.55 4.45 -19.05
C GLN A 115 5.28 4.88 -18.30
N GLN A 116 4.24 4.05 -18.27
CA GLN A 116 2.98 4.41 -17.60
C GLN A 116 3.16 4.56 -16.09
N THR A 117 3.87 3.64 -15.46
CA THR A 117 4.18 3.75 -14.01
C THR A 117 5.14 4.90 -13.75
N ILE A 118 6.12 5.15 -14.63
CA ILE A 118 7.02 6.30 -14.53
C ILE A 118 6.23 7.60 -14.53
N ASP A 119 5.33 7.80 -15.48
CA ASP A 119 4.54 9.02 -15.64
C ASP A 119 3.69 9.30 -14.39
N GLU A 120 3.08 8.26 -13.80
CA GLU A 120 2.32 8.39 -12.56
C GLU A 120 3.20 8.75 -11.36
N VAL A 121 4.36 8.12 -11.20
CA VAL A 121 5.30 8.41 -10.12
C VAL A 121 5.86 9.82 -10.27
N GLU A 122 6.23 10.26 -11.48
CA GLU A 122 6.70 11.62 -11.74
C GLU A 122 5.60 12.66 -11.46
N ARG A 123 4.35 12.36 -11.84
CA ARG A 123 3.22 13.22 -11.49
C ARG A 123 3.07 13.36 -9.97
N MET A 124 3.21 12.28 -9.21
CA MET A 124 3.16 12.33 -7.74
C MET A 124 4.39 13.03 -7.14
N ARG A 125 5.57 12.88 -7.74
CA ARG A 125 6.80 13.55 -7.28
C ARG A 125 6.72 15.07 -7.36
N ARG A 126 6.05 15.62 -8.37
CA ARG A 126 5.78 17.06 -8.47
C ARG A 126 4.91 17.57 -7.32
N ARG A 127 3.95 16.76 -6.87
CA ARG A 127 3.04 17.08 -5.76
C ARG A 127 3.73 16.90 -4.40
N TYR A 128 4.46 15.80 -4.21
CA TYR A 128 5.00 15.38 -2.92
C TYR A 128 6.51 15.44 -2.89
N LYS A 129 7.07 16.49 -2.29
CA LYS A 129 8.52 16.74 -2.25
C LYS A 129 9.35 15.68 -1.51
N ARG A 130 8.71 14.80 -0.72
CA ARG A 130 9.37 13.68 -0.07
C ARG A 130 9.36 12.39 -0.88
N LEU A 131 8.72 12.36 -2.05
CA LEU A 131 8.73 11.23 -2.96
C LEU A 131 9.96 11.28 -3.86
N ARG A 132 10.64 10.16 -3.98
CA ARG A 132 11.80 9.98 -4.86
C ARG A 132 11.55 8.81 -5.81
N ARG A 133 11.74 9.01 -7.08
CA ARG A 133 11.77 7.94 -8.06
C ARG A 133 13.18 7.38 -8.15
N VAL A 134 13.30 6.06 -8.10
CA VAL A 134 14.56 5.32 -8.30
C VAL A 134 14.41 4.52 -9.58
N GLU A 135 15.26 4.77 -10.54
CA GLU A 135 15.29 4.03 -11.80
C GLU A 135 16.16 2.79 -11.65
N VAL A 136 15.58 1.62 -11.90
CA VAL A 136 16.33 0.37 -12.02
C VAL A 136 17.11 0.43 -13.35
N PRO A 137 18.42 0.10 -13.39
CA PRO A 137 19.26 0.39 -14.56
C PRO A 137 19.05 -0.55 -15.77
N HIS A 138 18.07 -1.40 -15.73
CA HIS A 138 17.75 -2.37 -16.81
C HIS A 138 16.24 -2.59 -16.92
N ASP A 139 15.83 -3.12 -18.05
CA ASP A 139 14.44 -3.39 -18.35
C ASP A 139 13.83 -4.49 -17.45
N GLY A 140 12.55 -4.30 -17.09
CA GLY A 140 11.73 -5.32 -16.45
C GLY A 140 11.08 -6.29 -17.47
N PRO A 141 10.47 -7.38 -16.98
CA PRO A 141 10.39 -7.79 -15.59
C PRO A 141 11.65 -8.49 -15.07
N THR A 142 12.03 -8.20 -13.83
CA THR A 142 13.06 -8.96 -13.11
C THR A 142 12.45 -9.68 -11.90
N SER A 143 13.04 -9.60 -10.71
CA SER A 143 12.44 -10.03 -9.46
C SER A 143 12.14 -8.82 -8.56
N LYS A 144 11.19 -8.95 -7.63
CA LYS A 144 10.94 -7.92 -6.62
C LYS A 144 12.21 -7.62 -5.83
N ALA A 145 12.98 -8.66 -5.48
CA ALA A 145 14.27 -8.54 -4.79
C ALA A 145 15.26 -7.63 -5.51
N ASP A 146 15.33 -7.70 -6.82
CA ASP A 146 16.22 -6.88 -7.63
C ASP A 146 15.86 -5.39 -7.50
N CYS A 147 14.60 -5.04 -7.68
CA CYS A 147 14.12 -3.67 -7.46
C CYS A 147 14.42 -3.18 -6.02
N LEU A 148 14.17 -4.03 -5.02
CA LEU A 148 14.46 -3.70 -3.62
C LEU A 148 15.94 -3.44 -3.36
N ASN A 149 16.82 -4.20 -3.98
CA ASN A 149 18.27 -3.98 -3.86
C ASN A 149 18.69 -2.63 -4.45
N TRP A 150 18.14 -2.23 -5.59
CA TRP A 150 18.38 -0.90 -6.18
C TRP A 150 17.81 0.22 -5.31
N LEU A 151 16.65 0.02 -4.72
CA LEU A 151 16.08 0.96 -3.76
C LEU A 151 16.98 1.15 -2.53
N ILE A 152 17.51 0.07 -1.95
CA ILE A 152 18.44 0.16 -0.81
C ILE A 152 19.72 0.92 -1.18
N LEU A 153 20.30 0.67 -2.35
CA LEU A 153 21.46 1.41 -2.84
C LEU A 153 21.14 2.91 -2.98
N ALA A 154 19.99 3.25 -3.55
CA ALA A 154 19.55 4.63 -3.70
C ALA A 154 19.28 5.31 -2.36
N ILE A 155 18.72 4.60 -1.36
CA ILE A 155 18.52 5.10 0.00
C ILE A 155 19.87 5.43 0.66
N PHE A 156 20.85 4.54 0.58
CA PHE A 156 22.18 4.80 1.15
C PHE A 156 22.94 5.92 0.40
N ASP A 157 22.74 6.06 -0.91
CA ASP A 157 23.29 7.16 -1.65
C ASP A 157 22.61 8.50 -1.30
N TYR A 158 21.31 8.48 -1.05
CA TYR A 158 20.57 9.64 -0.55
C TYR A 158 21.06 10.07 0.84
N GLU A 159 21.31 9.13 1.77
CA GLU A 159 21.91 9.41 3.08
C GLU A 159 23.23 10.20 2.93
N LYS A 160 24.12 9.73 2.04
CA LYS A 160 25.43 10.38 1.82
C LYS A 160 25.30 11.79 1.23
N ARG A 161 24.38 11.96 0.26
CA ARG A 161 24.20 13.27 -0.40
C ARG A 161 23.58 14.32 0.53
N HIS A 162 22.72 13.92 1.45
CA HIS A 162 22.00 14.83 2.32
C HIS A 162 22.53 14.89 3.76
N ASP A 163 23.62 14.16 4.06
CA ASP A 163 24.23 14.05 5.40
C ASP A 163 23.20 13.67 6.49
N ILE A 164 22.38 12.67 6.19
CA ILE A 164 21.38 12.11 7.10
C ILE A 164 21.59 10.61 7.23
N GLU A 165 21.10 10.02 8.33
CA GLU A 165 21.02 8.57 8.50
C GLU A 165 19.58 8.16 8.81
N PHE A 166 19.04 7.25 8.00
CA PHE A 166 17.73 6.66 8.30
C PHE A 166 17.87 5.63 9.44
N ALA A 167 17.04 5.75 10.47
CA ALA A 167 17.01 4.77 11.56
C ALA A 167 16.52 3.41 11.09
N GLY A 168 15.66 3.38 10.07
CA GLY A 168 15.14 2.17 9.45
C GLY A 168 14.52 2.42 8.10
N VAL A 169 14.34 1.31 7.37
CA VAL A 169 13.69 1.26 6.05
C VAL A 169 12.47 0.35 6.11
N ILE A 170 11.34 0.87 5.66
CA ILE A 170 10.05 0.19 5.69
C ILE A 170 9.71 -0.30 4.28
N LEU A 171 9.27 -1.55 4.17
CA LEU A 171 8.84 -2.17 2.92
C LEU A 171 7.32 -2.15 2.83
N HIS A 172 6.83 -1.56 1.73
CA HIS A 172 5.43 -1.60 1.31
C HIS A 172 5.29 -1.98 -0.15
N ASP A 173 4.15 -2.56 -0.50
CA ASP A 173 3.74 -2.80 -1.89
C ASP A 173 2.85 -1.66 -2.39
N SER A 174 2.63 -1.60 -3.69
CA SER A 174 1.91 -0.51 -4.36
C SER A 174 0.41 -0.44 -4.05
N GLU A 175 -0.14 -1.42 -3.36
CA GLU A 175 -1.55 -1.55 -2.98
C GLU A 175 -1.82 -1.43 -1.47
N ASP A 176 -0.78 -1.14 -0.68
CA ASP A 176 -0.90 -1.10 0.78
C ASP A 176 -1.69 0.10 1.30
N VAL A 177 -2.61 -0.16 2.21
CA VAL A 177 -3.32 0.86 2.98
C VAL A 177 -2.74 0.94 4.38
N LEU A 178 -2.15 2.10 4.70
CA LEU A 178 -1.40 2.33 5.92
C LEU A 178 -2.28 2.93 7.03
N HIS A 179 -1.76 2.88 8.25
CA HIS A 179 -2.38 3.50 9.42
C HIS A 179 -1.56 4.71 9.91
N PRO A 180 -2.17 5.80 10.42
CA PRO A 180 -1.47 7.01 10.88
C PRO A 180 -0.35 6.75 11.88
N MET A 181 -0.52 5.78 12.78
CA MET A 181 0.43 5.46 13.85
C MET A 181 1.58 4.56 13.45
N GLU A 182 1.64 4.12 12.19
CA GLU A 182 2.58 3.10 11.75
C GLU A 182 4.04 3.51 11.94
N LEU A 183 4.44 4.66 11.38
CA LEU A 183 5.81 5.15 11.49
C LEU A 183 6.18 5.52 12.94
N ARG A 184 5.22 6.04 13.73
CA ARG A 184 5.42 6.30 15.17
C ARG A 184 5.77 5.02 15.91
N PHE A 185 5.10 3.93 15.57
CA PHE A 185 5.33 2.65 16.20
C PHE A 185 6.67 2.03 15.81
N TYR A 186 7.06 2.11 14.54
CA TYR A 186 8.40 1.71 14.11
C TYR A 186 9.49 2.53 14.79
N ASN A 187 9.35 3.86 14.82
CA ASN A 187 10.27 4.76 15.52
C ASN A 187 10.47 4.39 16.99
N TYR A 188 9.41 3.95 17.66
CA TYR A 188 9.47 3.51 19.06
C TYR A 188 10.28 2.21 19.23
N LEU A 189 10.18 1.27 18.29
CA LEU A 189 10.77 -0.06 18.40
C LEU A 189 12.20 -0.15 17.83
N LEU A 190 12.53 0.64 16.80
CA LEU A 190 13.82 0.59 16.10
C LEU A 190 15.06 0.61 16.97
N PRO A 191 15.15 1.39 18.06
CA PRO A 191 16.35 1.37 18.90
C PRO A 191 16.65 0.00 19.55
N ARG A 192 15.64 -0.89 19.59
CA ARG A 192 15.72 -2.19 20.27
C ARG A 192 15.52 -3.38 19.36
N LYS A 193 15.01 -3.17 18.17
CA LYS A 193 14.64 -4.24 17.22
C LYS A 193 15.27 -4.00 15.86
N ASP A 194 15.71 -5.07 15.25
CA ASP A 194 16.36 -5.06 13.93
C ASP A 194 15.38 -5.28 12.80
N MET A 195 14.34 -6.08 13.04
CA MET A 195 13.24 -6.29 12.12
C MET A 195 11.92 -6.25 12.89
N ILE A 196 10.99 -5.45 12.40
CA ILE A 196 9.66 -5.26 12.98
C ILE A 196 8.64 -5.60 11.91
N GLN A 197 7.86 -6.65 12.14
CA GLN A 197 6.76 -7.05 11.26
C GLN A 197 5.43 -6.69 11.89
N LEU A 198 4.62 -5.90 11.19
CA LEU A 198 3.21 -5.67 11.53
C LEU A 198 2.32 -6.80 10.99
N PRO A 199 1.17 -7.05 11.59
CA PRO A 199 0.14 -7.87 10.97
C PRO A 199 -0.25 -7.35 9.59
N VAL A 200 -0.58 -8.27 8.68
CA VAL A 200 -1.22 -7.99 7.40
C VAL A 200 -2.65 -8.50 7.48
N THR A 201 -3.60 -7.72 7.02
CA THR A 201 -5.02 -8.11 7.01
C THR A 201 -5.65 -7.75 5.68
N SER A 202 -6.54 -8.61 5.19
CA SER A 202 -7.34 -8.26 4.01
C SER A 202 -8.29 -7.10 4.33
N LEU A 203 -8.47 -6.21 3.37
CA LEU A 203 -9.59 -5.27 3.38
C LEU A 203 -10.91 -6.03 3.32
N ASP A 204 -11.98 -5.42 3.86
CA ASP A 204 -13.30 -6.01 3.89
C ASP A 204 -13.82 -6.22 2.46
N ARG A 205 -14.28 -7.44 2.16
CA ARG A 205 -15.00 -7.82 0.94
C ARG A 205 -16.43 -8.22 1.33
N GLU A 206 -17.28 -8.39 0.33
CA GLU A 206 -18.65 -8.82 0.60
C GLU A 206 -18.69 -10.26 1.16
N TRP A 207 -19.64 -10.53 2.04
CA TRP A 207 -19.73 -11.81 2.75
C TRP A 207 -19.87 -13.02 1.81
N TYR A 208 -20.43 -12.84 0.62
CA TYR A 208 -20.65 -13.89 -0.38
C TYR A 208 -19.44 -14.14 -1.28
N GLU A 209 -18.43 -13.28 -1.27
CA GLU A 209 -17.21 -13.49 -2.03
C GLU A 209 -16.37 -14.62 -1.41
N LEU A 210 -16.47 -15.80 -2.04
CA LEU A 210 -15.85 -16.99 -1.48
C LEU A 210 -14.32 -16.98 -1.61
N VAL A 211 -13.81 -16.53 -2.76
CA VAL A 211 -12.37 -16.59 -3.07
C VAL A 211 -11.60 -15.54 -2.26
N ALA A 212 -11.98 -14.27 -2.34
CA ALA A 212 -11.37 -13.20 -1.56
C ALA A 212 -11.53 -13.45 -0.05
N GLY A 213 -12.69 -13.98 0.36
CA GLY A 213 -12.95 -14.36 1.75
C GLY A 213 -12.03 -15.44 2.29
N VAL A 214 -11.45 -16.33 1.45
CA VAL A 214 -10.41 -17.29 1.91
C VAL A 214 -9.20 -16.56 2.46
N TYR A 215 -8.75 -15.48 1.80
CA TYR A 215 -7.63 -14.69 2.31
C TYR A 215 -7.99 -13.98 3.61
N MET A 216 -9.18 -13.38 3.69
CA MET A 216 -9.68 -12.79 4.94
C MET A 216 -9.60 -13.79 6.10
N ASP A 217 -10.07 -15.01 5.88
CA ASP A 217 -10.13 -16.06 6.90
C ASP A 217 -8.73 -16.55 7.29
N GLU A 218 -7.84 -16.78 6.32
CA GLU A 218 -6.49 -17.28 6.57
C GLU A 218 -5.62 -16.23 7.28
N PHE A 219 -5.63 -14.97 6.80
CA PHE A 219 -4.84 -13.90 7.41
C PHE A 219 -5.35 -13.53 8.80
N ALA A 220 -6.67 -13.57 9.04
CA ALA A 220 -7.24 -13.35 10.36
C ALA A 220 -6.72 -14.34 11.40
N GLU A 221 -6.54 -15.60 11.03
CA GLU A 221 -6.02 -16.63 11.92
C GLU A 221 -4.48 -16.60 12.00
N TRP A 222 -3.81 -16.57 10.85
CA TRP A 222 -2.35 -16.64 10.75
C TRP A 222 -1.67 -15.50 11.49
N HIS A 223 -2.06 -14.25 11.21
CA HIS A 223 -1.45 -13.08 11.82
C HIS A 223 -1.92 -12.80 13.26
N ALA A 224 -3.07 -13.32 13.67
CA ALA A 224 -3.51 -13.16 15.07
C ALA A 224 -2.96 -14.25 16.01
N LYS A 225 -2.66 -15.44 15.49
CA LYS A 225 -2.32 -16.63 16.28
C LYS A 225 -0.96 -17.24 15.92
N ASP A 226 -0.81 -17.69 14.67
CA ASP A 226 0.33 -18.52 14.27
C ASP A 226 1.66 -17.77 14.36
N LEU A 227 1.75 -16.52 13.86
CA LEU A 227 2.97 -15.71 13.96
C LEU A 227 3.32 -15.34 15.40
N VAL A 228 2.33 -15.19 16.27
CA VAL A 228 2.53 -14.94 17.71
C VAL A 228 3.15 -16.16 18.40
N VAL A 229 2.69 -17.35 18.05
CA VAL A 229 3.27 -18.59 18.56
C VAL A 229 4.68 -18.78 18.00
N ARG A 230 4.87 -18.53 16.71
CA ARG A 230 6.15 -18.63 16.03
C ARG A 230 7.22 -17.77 16.69
N GLU A 231 6.92 -16.48 16.94
CA GLU A 231 7.81 -15.59 17.68
C GLU A 231 8.14 -16.14 19.07
N SER A 232 7.13 -16.61 19.82
CA SER A 232 7.33 -17.07 21.20
C SER A 232 8.11 -18.39 21.31
N VAL A 233 8.06 -19.24 20.28
CA VAL A 233 8.70 -20.57 20.27
C VAL A 233 10.12 -20.50 19.74
N SER A 234 10.39 -19.70 18.70
CA SER A 234 11.69 -19.68 18.02
C SER A 234 12.40 -18.31 18.05
N GLY A 235 11.69 -17.22 18.35
CA GLY A 235 12.20 -15.88 18.18
C GLY A 235 12.34 -15.45 16.71
N MET A 236 12.07 -16.35 15.75
CA MET A 236 12.14 -16.07 14.32
C MET A 236 10.77 -15.57 13.82
N VAL A 237 10.77 -14.40 13.25
CA VAL A 237 9.59 -13.82 12.58
C VAL A 237 9.91 -13.74 11.08
N PRO A 238 9.10 -14.33 10.19
CA PRO A 238 9.26 -14.09 8.75
C PRO A 238 8.81 -12.67 8.42
N SER A 239 9.44 -12.04 7.44
CA SER A 239 8.85 -10.87 6.80
C SER A 239 7.69 -11.32 5.89
N ALA A 240 6.64 -10.53 5.85
CA ALA A 240 5.48 -10.75 4.97
C ALA A 240 5.60 -10.01 3.62
N GLY A 241 6.73 -9.33 3.38
CA GLY A 241 6.94 -8.53 2.17
C GLY A 241 6.26 -7.16 2.19
N VAL A 242 5.43 -6.90 3.21
CA VAL A 242 4.75 -5.62 3.45
C VAL A 242 4.65 -5.35 4.95
N GLY A 243 4.59 -4.09 5.33
CA GLY A 243 4.53 -3.70 6.74
C GLY A 243 5.72 -4.20 7.55
N THR A 244 6.88 -4.31 6.90
CA THR A 244 8.13 -4.76 7.52
C THR A 244 9.09 -3.58 7.61
N CYS A 245 9.57 -3.29 8.81
CA CYS A 245 10.62 -2.30 9.03
C CYS A 245 11.93 -2.99 9.38
N PHE A 246 12.97 -2.68 8.64
CA PHE A 246 14.35 -3.13 8.88
C PHE A 246 15.15 -1.99 9.49
N SER A 247 15.88 -2.25 10.57
CA SER A 247 16.86 -1.27 11.08
C SER A 247 17.99 -1.09 10.07
N ARG A 248 18.60 0.09 10.06
CA ARG A 248 19.80 0.35 9.24
C ARG A 248 20.89 -0.69 9.50
N ARG A 249 21.07 -1.08 10.77
CA ARG A 249 22.02 -2.12 11.18
C ARG A 249 21.72 -3.47 10.52
N ALA A 250 20.45 -3.87 10.45
CA ALA A 250 20.05 -5.12 9.81
C ALA A 250 20.35 -5.12 8.30
N LEU A 251 20.04 -4.02 7.60
CA LEU A 251 20.32 -3.90 6.17
C LEU A 251 21.81 -3.92 5.85
N LEU A 252 22.63 -3.21 6.64
CA LEU A 252 24.08 -3.23 6.49
C LEU A 252 24.65 -4.64 6.72
N ALA A 253 24.17 -5.37 7.73
CA ALA A 253 24.61 -6.73 8.00
C ALA A 253 24.21 -7.71 6.88
N LEU A 254 23.00 -7.58 6.33
CA LEU A 254 22.55 -8.36 5.17
C LEU A 254 23.37 -8.04 3.92
N SER A 255 23.62 -6.77 3.64
CA SER A 255 24.43 -6.30 2.51
C SER A 255 25.87 -6.81 2.57
N ALA A 256 26.46 -6.84 3.76
CA ALA A 256 27.81 -7.35 3.97
C ALA A 256 27.99 -8.85 3.67
N GLN A 257 26.88 -9.63 3.68
CA GLN A 257 26.92 -11.06 3.36
C GLN A 257 26.78 -11.37 1.87
N THR A 258 26.33 -10.43 1.06
CA THR A 258 25.79 -10.69 -0.28
C THR A 258 26.15 -9.60 -1.30
N ASP A 259 27.40 -9.14 -1.33
CA ASP A 259 27.90 -8.15 -2.30
C ASP A 259 26.95 -6.94 -2.48
N ASN A 260 26.46 -6.38 -1.36
CA ASN A 260 25.49 -5.29 -1.31
C ASN A 260 24.09 -5.60 -1.87
N GLN A 261 23.69 -6.86 -1.92
CA GLN A 261 22.37 -7.30 -2.32
C GLN A 261 21.62 -7.96 -1.14
N PRO A 262 21.03 -7.19 -0.21
CA PRO A 262 20.39 -7.75 0.97
C PRO A 262 19.25 -8.71 0.67
N PHE A 263 18.54 -8.54 -0.46
CA PHE A 263 17.46 -9.40 -0.92
C PHE A 263 17.98 -10.39 -1.97
N ASN A 264 17.64 -11.67 -1.80
CA ASN A 264 18.04 -12.73 -2.73
C ASN A 264 17.22 -12.69 -4.01
N THR A 265 17.85 -12.33 -5.13
CA THR A 265 17.21 -12.19 -6.45
C THR A 265 16.74 -13.52 -7.06
N ASP A 266 17.29 -14.65 -6.58
CA ASP A 266 16.91 -15.99 -7.04
C ASP A 266 15.69 -16.54 -6.29
N SER A 267 15.28 -15.89 -5.18
CA SER A 267 14.11 -16.30 -4.39
C SER A 267 12.83 -15.63 -4.90
N LEU A 268 11.74 -16.40 -4.99
CA LEU A 268 10.39 -15.86 -5.25
C LEU A 268 9.70 -15.35 -3.98
N THR A 269 10.31 -15.56 -2.82
CA THR A 269 9.90 -15.08 -1.50
C THR A 269 11.13 -14.57 -0.75
N GLU A 270 11.72 -13.51 -1.29
CA GLU A 270 12.91 -12.83 -0.77
C GLU A 270 12.71 -12.30 0.65
N ASP A 271 11.48 -11.94 0.96
CA ASP A 271 10.99 -11.47 2.25
C ASP A 271 11.10 -12.57 3.33
N TYR A 272 10.60 -13.76 3.04
CA TYR A 272 10.71 -14.91 3.95
C TYR A 272 12.19 -15.27 4.23
N ASP A 273 13.04 -15.26 3.20
CA ASP A 273 14.47 -15.55 3.30
C ASP A 273 15.19 -14.57 4.24
N VAL A 274 14.91 -13.28 4.11
CA VAL A 274 15.52 -12.22 4.94
C VAL A 274 15.25 -12.42 6.42
N GLY A 275 14.01 -12.74 6.80
CA GLY A 275 13.65 -12.99 8.21
C GLY A 275 14.43 -14.15 8.82
N ALA A 276 14.63 -15.23 8.07
CA ALA A 276 15.41 -16.38 8.51
C ALA A 276 16.90 -16.07 8.61
N ARG A 277 17.47 -15.30 7.67
CA ARG A 277 18.88 -14.88 7.70
C ARG A 277 19.18 -13.96 8.88
N LEU A 278 18.31 -12.97 9.17
CA LEU A 278 18.45 -12.09 10.34
C LEU A 278 18.43 -12.89 11.65
N ALA A 279 17.51 -13.86 11.76
CA ALA A 279 17.47 -14.75 12.94
C ALA A 279 18.76 -15.58 13.08
N ALA A 280 19.32 -16.08 11.98
CA ALA A 280 20.59 -16.82 11.98
C ALA A 280 21.78 -15.95 12.40
N MET A 281 21.75 -14.65 12.16
CA MET A 281 22.73 -13.66 12.63
C MET A 281 22.51 -13.24 14.09
N GLY A 282 21.50 -13.75 14.78
CA GLY A 282 21.18 -13.37 16.16
C GLY A 282 20.53 -11.99 16.29
N MET A 283 20.05 -11.41 15.18
CA MET A 283 19.38 -10.13 15.20
C MET A 283 17.96 -10.22 15.77
N GLN A 284 17.53 -9.15 16.42
CA GLN A 284 16.28 -9.12 17.18
C GLN A 284 15.07 -8.80 16.27
N SER A 285 14.28 -9.81 15.95
CA SER A 285 13.01 -9.63 15.26
C SER A 285 11.82 -9.56 16.23
N ILE A 286 10.73 -8.91 15.83
CA ILE A 286 9.48 -8.86 16.58
C ILE A 286 8.28 -8.92 15.64
N PHE A 287 7.28 -9.74 15.98
CA PHE A 287 5.95 -9.64 15.43
C PHE A 287 5.11 -8.71 16.32
N ALA A 288 4.95 -7.48 15.86
CA ALA A 288 4.48 -6.40 16.69
C ALA A 288 2.95 -6.23 16.61
N ARG A 289 2.27 -6.22 17.75
CA ARG A 289 0.82 -6.05 17.87
C ARG A 289 0.52 -4.89 18.80
N PHE A 290 0.17 -3.75 18.25
CA PHE A 290 -0.23 -2.57 18.98
C PHE A 290 -1.71 -2.29 18.74
N PRO A 291 -2.57 -2.12 19.78
CA PRO A 291 -4.00 -1.89 19.59
C PRO A 291 -4.26 -0.47 19.11
N VAL A 292 -4.94 -0.34 17.98
CA VAL A 292 -5.38 0.94 17.40
C VAL A 292 -6.87 0.88 17.03
N GLN A 293 -7.43 2.02 16.71
CA GLN A 293 -8.82 2.14 16.29
C GLN A 293 -8.90 2.31 14.77
N PHE A 294 -9.60 1.40 14.11
CA PHE A 294 -9.95 1.52 12.70
C PHE A 294 -11.41 1.91 12.54
N ARG A 295 -11.70 2.78 11.60
CA ARG A 295 -13.07 3.02 11.13
C ARG A 295 -13.37 2.03 10.02
N VAL A 296 -14.42 1.23 10.20
CA VAL A 296 -14.86 0.24 9.21
C VAL A 296 -16.31 0.52 8.83
N ARG A 297 -16.63 0.41 7.56
CA ARG A 297 -17.98 0.52 7.03
C ARG A 297 -18.49 -0.86 6.69
N ARG A 298 -19.55 -1.31 7.34
CA ARG A 298 -20.15 -2.61 7.10
C ARG A 298 -21.65 -2.51 6.97
N PRO A 299 -22.25 -3.17 5.96
CA PRO A 299 -23.70 -3.33 5.90
C PRO A 299 -24.16 -4.19 7.09
N SER A 300 -25.39 -3.99 7.50
CA SER A 300 -26.01 -4.83 8.53
C SER A 300 -26.63 -6.07 7.87
N TRP A 301 -26.60 -7.24 8.56
CA TRP A 301 -27.33 -8.44 8.17
C TRP A 301 -27.14 -8.89 6.71
N PHE A 302 -26.02 -9.56 6.41
CA PHE A 302 -25.75 -10.10 5.06
C PHE A 302 -25.97 -9.09 3.92
N GLY A 303 -25.60 -7.82 4.12
CA GLY A 303 -25.80 -6.77 3.13
C GLY A 303 -27.19 -6.14 3.12
N TRP A 304 -28.10 -6.60 3.97
CA TRP A 304 -29.45 -6.05 4.09
C TRP A 304 -29.47 -4.98 5.18
N GLY A 305 -29.74 -3.75 4.82
CA GLY A 305 -29.81 -2.64 5.74
C GLY A 305 -28.77 -1.55 5.49
N PRO A 306 -28.83 -0.46 6.26
CA PRO A 306 -27.93 0.67 6.05
C PRO A 306 -26.49 0.31 6.39
N VAL A 307 -25.56 0.78 5.56
CA VAL A 307 -24.12 0.74 5.86
C VAL A 307 -23.85 1.61 7.10
N ARG A 308 -23.28 1.01 8.13
CA ARG A 308 -22.93 1.70 9.37
C ARG A 308 -21.43 1.81 9.53
N GLU A 309 -20.98 3.00 9.87
CA GLU A 309 -19.61 3.19 10.33
C GLU A 309 -19.48 2.70 11.78
N ARG A 310 -18.46 1.89 12.01
CA ARG A 310 -18.11 1.42 13.36
C ARG A 310 -16.63 1.66 13.59
N THR A 311 -16.28 2.10 14.79
CA THR A 311 -14.91 2.09 15.24
C THR A 311 -14.61 0.72 15.86
N GLN A 312 -13.61 0.03 15.31
CA GLN A 312 -13.20 -1.28 15.77
C GLN A 312 -11.75 -1.23 16.27
N GLN A 313 -11.51 -1.78 17.44
CA GLN A 313 -10.16 -1.93 17.97
C GLN A 313 -9.52 -3.19 17.36
N MET A 314 -8.43 -3.00 16.64
CA MET A 314 -7.63 -4.05 16.02
C MET A 314 -6.16 -3.84 16.34
N ALA A 315 -5.32 -4.83 16.03
CA ALA A 315 -3.88 -4.60 16.00
C ALA A 315 -3.54 -3.63 14.86
N LEU A 316 -2.56 -2.76 15.07
CA LEU A 316 -1.94 -1.96 14.01
C LEU A 316 -1.46 -2.89 12.91
N CYS A 317 -1.94 -2.72 11.70
CA CYS A 317 -1.71 -3.62 10.57
C CYS A 317 -1.70 -2.87 9.24
N VAL A 318 -1.04 -3.45 8.26
CA VAL A 318 -1.18 -3.08 6.86
C VAL A 318 -2.40 -3.80 6.29
N ARG A 319 -3.14 -3.13 5.42
CA ARG A 319 -4.35 -3.66 4.81
C ARG A 319 -4.25 -3.58 3.30
N GLU A 320 -4.66 -4.65 2.62
CA GLU A 320 -4.64 -4.72 1.15
C GLU A 320 -5.81 -5.56 0.63
N TYR A 321 -6.10 -5.46 -0.66
CA TYR A 321 -7.00 -6.37 -1.34
C TYR A 321 -6.24 -7.57 -1.89
N PHE A 322 -6.78 -8.75 -1.59
CA PHE A 322 -6.31 -10.01 -2.20
C PHE A 322 -7.18 -10.40 -3.40
N PRO A 323 -6.66 -11.25 -4.30
CA PRO A 323 -7.40 -11.68 -5.48
C PRO A 323 -8.79 -12.23 -5.15
N ASP A 324 -9.79 -11.82 -5.91
CA ASP A 324 -11.18 -12.21 -5.80
C ASP A 324 -11.57 -13.36 -6.74
N ASN A 325 -10.72 -13.66 -7.72
CA ASN A 325 -10.96 -14.74 -8.67
C ASN A 325 -10.05 -15.96 -8.44
N PHE A 326 -10.57 -17.13 -8.70
CA PHE A 326 -9.92 -18.41 -8.42
C PHE A 326 -8.57 -18.56 -9.12
N ARG A 327 -8.47 -18.09 -10.39
CA ARG A 327 -7.25 -18.22 -11.18
C ARG A 327 -6.10 -17.36 -10.65
N ALA A 328 -6.36 -16.11 -10.33
CA ALA A 328 -5.37 -15.22 -9.73
C ALA A 328 -4.93 -15.73 -8.35
N SER A 329 -5.88 -16.22 -7.54
CA SER A 329 -5.62 -16.74 -6.20
C SER A 329 -4.66 -17.95 -6.22
N TYR A 330 -4.92 -18.99 -7.01
CA TYR A 330 -4.01 -20.14 -7.02
C TYR A 330 -2.66 -19.79 -7.66
N ARG A 331 -2.58 -18.83 -8.58
CA ARG A 331 -1.31 -18.35 -9.14
C ARG A 331 -0.48 -17.61 -8.09
N GLN A 332 -1.07 -16.70 -7.34
CA GLN A 332 -0.40 -16.00 -6.25
C GLN A 332 0.08 -16.98 -5.16
N LYS A 333 -0.82 -17.84 -4.68
CA LYS A 333 -0.44 -18.85 -3.67
C LYS A 333 0.58 -19.86 -4.18
N ALA A 334 0.60 -20.17 -5.50
CA ALA A 334 1.63 -21.02 -6.08
C ALA A 334 3.04 -20.43 -5.96
N ARG A 335 3.17 -19.08 -6.05
CA ARG A 335 4.45 -18.41 -5.79
C ARG A 335 4.90 -18.60 -4.34
N TRP A 336 3.98 -18.41 -3.39
CA TRP A 336 4.28 -18.62 -1.97
C TRP A 336 4.67 -20.07 -1.66
N VAL A 337 3.91 -21.04 -2.18
CA VAL A 337 4.24 -22.47 -2.02
C VAL A 337 5.58 -22.81 -2.66
N LEU A 338 5.87 -22.26 -3.84
CA LEU A 338 7.14 -22.47 -4.54
C LEU A 338 8.31 -21.90 -3.75
N GLY A 339 8.23 -20.63 -3.32
CA GLY A 339 9.28 -19.96 -2.57
C GLY A 339 9.48 -20.56 -1.18
N ILE A 340 8.43 -20.60 -0.36
CA ILE A 340 8.50 -21.04 1.04
C ILE A 340 8.63 -22.57 1.14
N GLY A 341 7.88 -23.32 0.34
CA GLY A 341 7.80 -24.78 0.45
C GLY A 341 8.92 -25.53 -0.26
N LEU A 342 9.34 -25.05 -1.44
CA LEU A 342 10.27 -25.76 -2.32
C LEU A 342 11.63 -25.08 -2.43
N GLN A 343 11.73 -23.82 -2.84
CA GLN A 343 13.01 -23.11 -2.98
C GLN A 343 13.72 -22.92 -1.64
N SER A 344 13.00 -22.62 -0.55
CA SER A 344 13.60 -22.45 0.76
C SER A 344 14.30 -23.71 1.28
N TRP A 345 14.05 -24.86 0.67
CA TRP A 345 14.80 -26.07 0.98
C TRP A 345 16.27 -25.97 0.56
N GLU A 346 16.50 -25.30 -0.55
CA GLU A 346 17.83 -25.11 -1.11
C GLU A 346 18.56 -23.93 -0.42
N SER A 347 17.88 -22.80 -0.23
CA SER A 347 18.45 -21.58 0.34
C SER A 347 18.66 -21.65 1.87
N LEU A 348 17.66 -22.04 2.62
CA LEU A 348 17.67 -22.07 4.09
C LEU A 348 17.99 -23.49 4.66
N GLY A 349 17.68 -24.55 3.92
CA GLY A 349 17.86 -25.94 4.37
C GLY A 349 17.09 -26.25 5.66
N TRP A 350 17.81 -26.92 6.61
CA TRP A 350 17.30 -27.30 7.93
C TRP A 350 18.22 -26.74 9.04
N ARG A 351 18.63 -25.49 8.92
CA ARG A 351 19.53 -24.83 9.88
C ARG A 351 18.74 -24.21 11.04
N GLY A 352 19.40 -24.03 12.18
CA GLY A 352 18.85 -23.39 13.36
C GLY A 352 18.49 -24.36 14.49
N SER A 353 17.79 -23.85 15.51
CA SER A 353 17.32 -24.59 16.68
C SER A 353 16.29 -25.65 16.32
N LEU A 354 15.99 -26.58 17.23
CA LEU A 354 14.90 -27.55 17.03
C LEU A 354 13.56 -26.87 16.81
N ALA A 355 13.30 -25.76 17.51
CA ALA A 355 12.11 -24.94 17.29
C ALA A 355 12.05 -24.35 15.88
N THR A 356 13.16 -23.83 15.37
CA THR A 356 13.29 -23.32 13.99
C THR A 356 13.02 -24.44 12.97
N LYS A 357 13.64 -25.63 13.17
CA LYS A 357 13.45 -26.79 12.28
C LYS A 357 12.00 -27.27 12.27
N TYR A 358 11.36 -27.29 13.43
CA TYR A 358 9.93 -27.61 13.54
C TYR A 358 9.08 -26.63 12.73
N LEU A 359 9.31 -25.33 12.86
CA LEU A 359 8.57 -24.32 12.11
C LEU A 359 8.82 -24.38 10.60
N LEU A 360 10.07 -24.67 10.18
CA LEU A 360 10.38 -24.93 8.77
C LEU A 360 9.64 -26.15 8.23
N ALA A 361 9.54 -27.25 9.03
CA ALA A 361 8.74 -28.43 8.66
C ALA A 361 7.26 -28.07 8.52
N ARG A 362 6.73 -27.28 9.46
CA ARG A 362 5.35 -26.78 9.42
C ARG A 362 5.07 -25.95 8.16
N ASP A 363 5.95 -25.02 7.79
CA ASP A 363 5.79 -24.19 6.58
C ASP A 363 5.79 -25.04 5.30
N ARG A 364 6.57 -26.13 5.29
CA ARG A 364 6.73 -27.04 4.15
C ARG A 364 5.67 -28.14 4.07
N LYS A 365 4.96 -28.46 5.17
CA LYS A 365 3.98 -29.56 5.16
C LYS A 365 2.89 -29.37 4.09
N GLY A 366 2.54 -28.13 3.75
CA GLY A 366 1.52 -27.78 2.76
C GLY A 366 1.76 -28.37 1.36
N ILE A 367 3.03 -28.62 0.99
CA ILE A 367 3.38 -29.23 -0.31
C ILE A 367 2.86 -30.66 -0.49
N ILE A 368 2.51 -31.33 0.61
CA ILE A 368 1.95 -32.69 0.64
C ILE A 368 0.49 -32.67 1.11
N THR A 369 0.20 -31.95 2.19
CA THR A 369 -1.12 -32.00 2.84
C THR A 369 -2.24 -31.44 1.98
N SER A 370 -1.93 -30.55 1.02
CA SER A 370 -2.90 -30.07 0.05
C SER A 370 -3.45 -31.19 -0.85
N PHE A 371 -2.62 -32.15 -1.24
CA PHE A 371 -3.08 -33.35 -1.99
C PHE A 371 -3.91 -34.27 -1.12
N VAL A 372 -3.48 -34.50 0.13
CA VAL A 372 -4.21 -35.32 1.10
C VAL A 372 -5.63 -34.79 1.32
N SER A 373 -5.80 -33.47 1.41
CA SER A 373 -7.12 -32.85 1.58
C SER A 373 -8.07 -33.12 0.41
N ILE A 374 -7.60 -33.07 -0.82
CA ILE A 374 -8.43 -33.34 -2.00
C ILE A 374 -8.77 -34.84 -2.09
N ILE A 375 -7.81 -35.71 -1.81
CA ILE A 375 -8.08 -37.18 -1.74
C ILE A 375 -9.15 -37.44 -0.68
N ALA A 376 -9.07 -36.81 0.49
CA ALA A 376 -10.09 -36.91 1.53
C ALA A 376 -11.49 -36.49 1.06
N TYR A 377 -11.60 -35.36 0.29
CA TYR A 377 -12.87 -34.93 -0.28
C TYR A 377 -13.43 -35.94 -1.30
N ILE A 378 -12.58 -36.51 -2.16
CA ILE A 378 -13.00 -37.52 -3.14
C ILE A 378 -13.51 -38.78 -2.42
N ILE A 379 -12.81 -39.23 -1.38
CA ILE A 379 -13.23 -40.38 -0.57
C ILE A 379 -14.54 -40.05 0.16
N PHE A 380 -14.63 -38.91 0.81
CA PHE A 380 -15.83 -38.47 1.52
C PHE A 380 -17.06 -38.43 0.59
N LEU A 381 -16.96 -37.87 -0.60
CA LEU A 381 -18.05 -37.79 -1.57
C LEU A 381 -18.51 -39.19 -2.01
N GLN A 382 -17.57 -40.14 -2.18
CA GLN A 382 -17.89 -41.50 -2.54
C GLN A 382 -18.58 -42.26 -1.38
N LEU A 383 -18.05 -42.15 -0.16
CA LEU A 383 -18.69 -42.74 1.02
C LEU A 383 -20.07 -42.12 1.29
N LEU A 384 -20.22 -40.81 1.09
CA LEU A 384 -21.51 -40.10 1.16
C LEU A 384 -22.50 -40.63 0.09
N LEU A 385 -22.03 -40.87 -1.13
CA LEU A 385 -22.84 -41.45 -2.20
C LEU A 385 -23.32 -42.89 -1.81
N PHE A 386 -22.44 -43.75 -1.33
CA PHE A 386 -22.82 -45.06 -0.85
C PHE A 386 -23.82 -44.99 0.30
N TRP A 387 -23.64 -44.09 1.24
CA TRP A 387 -24.55 -43.86 2.35
C TRP A 387 -25.93 -43.40 1.86
N LEU A 388 -26.00 -42.43 0.91
CA LEU A 388 -27.26 -41.95 0.31
C LEU A 388 -27.98 -43.08 -0.44
N LEU A 389 -27.28 -43.87 -1.24
CA LEU A 389 -27.85 -45.01 -1.97
C LEU A 389 -28.42 -46.05 -1.01
N LYS A 390 -27.79 -46.28 0.12
CA LYS A 390 -28.29 -47.15 1.20
C LYS A 390 -29.56 -46.59 1.86
N MET A 391 -29.55 -45.29 2.19
CA MET A 391 -30.70 -44.60 2.82
C MET A 391 -31.92 -44.54 1.93
N THR A 392 -31.76 -44.42 0.62
CA THR A 392 -32.87 -44.42 -0.36
C THR A 392 -33.36 -45.80 -0.75
N GLY A 393 -32.74 -46.87 -0.23
CA GLY A 393 -33.08 -48.26 -0.56
C GLY A 393 -32.66 -48.70 -1.97
N LEU A 394 -31.99 -47.84 -2.72
CA LEU A 394 -31.42 -48.18 -4.03
C LEU A 394 -30.23 -49.14 -3.92
N TRP A 395 -29.66 -49.24 -2.74
CA TRP A 395 -28.54 -50.11 -2.41
C TRP A 395 -28.90 -51.02 -1.22
N THR A 396 -29.05 -52.30 -1.47
CA THR A 396 -29.48 -53.26 -0.45
C THR A 396 -28.34 -54.09 0.15
N MET A 397 -27.14 -54.03 -0.47
CA MET A 397 -25.98 -54.80 0.03
C MET A 397 -25.39 -54.15 1.28
N GLN A 398 -25.00 -55.00 2.22
CA GLN A 398 -24.27 -54.61 3.43
C GLN A 398 -22.83 -55.09 3.30
N PHE A 399 -21.90 -54.13 3.30
CA PHE A 399 -20.49 -54.44 3.40
C PHE A 399 -20.01 -54.23 4.84
N PRO A 400 -19.13 -55.12 5.37
CA PRO A 400 -18.53 -54.89 6.67
C PRO A 400 -17.67 -53.64 6.62
N SER A 401 -17.94 -52.65 7.50
CA SER A 401 -17.15 -51.45 7.59
C SER A 401 -15.92 -51.64 8.47
N VAL A 402 -14.80 -51.05 8.10
CA VAL A 402 -13.60 -50.99 8.95
C VAL A 402 -13.77 -49.96 10.09
N PHE A 403 -14.72 -49.04 9.97
CA PHE A 403 -15.05 -48.04 10.99
C PHE A 403 -16.12 -48.57 11.95
N GLN A 404 -15.77 -49.55 12.80
CA GLN A 404 -16.66 -50.13 13.79
C GLN A 404 -16.28 -49.67 15.20
N ALA A 405 -17.23 -49.64 16.11
CA ALA A 405 -16.97 -49.32 17.50
C ALA A 405 -15.90 -50.28 18.10
N GLY A 406 -14.88 -49.70 18.72
CA GLY A 406 -13.76 -50.46 19.30
C GLY A 406 -12.62 -50.78 18.33
N THR A 407 -12.68 -50.30 17.08
CA THR A 407 -11.55 -50.40 16.15
C THR A 407 -10.71 -49.11 16.19
N TRP A 408 -9.40 -49.26 15.99
CA TRP A 408 -8.50 -48.08 15.93
C TRP A 408 -8.85 -47.10 14.78
N GLN A 409 -9.43 -47.60 13.70
CA GLN A 409 -9.89 -46.80 12.58
C GLN A 409 -11.02 -45.84 13.03
N MET A 410 -11.96 -46.34 13.84
CA MET A 410 -13.02 -45.51 14.42
C MET A 410 -12.45 -44.46 15.37
N ASP A 411 -11.47 -44.82 16.22
CA ASP A 411 -10.83 -43.89 17.14
C ASP A 411 -10.11 -42.78 16.38
N VAL A 412 -9.36 -43.09 15.32
CA VAL A 412 -8.71 -42.13 14.45
C VAL A 412 -9.73 -41.22 13.76
N ALA A 413 -10.83 -41.75 13.26
CA ALA A 413 -11.89 -40.97 12.63
C ALA A 413 -12.54 -39.97 13.62
N LEU A 414 -12.79 -40.40 14.85
CA LEU A 414 -13.33 -39.56 15.92
C LEU A 414 -12.34 -38.44 16.31
N LEU A 415 -11.05 -38.77 16.48
CA LEU A 415 -10.01 -37.76 16.77
C LEU A 415 -9.84 -36.76 15.64
N THR A 416 -9.86 -37.22 14.39
CA THR A 416 -9.78 -36.35 13.21
C THR A 416 -11.00 -35.41 13.12
N THR A 417 -12.20 -35.93 13.45
CA THR A 417 -13.44 -35.15 13.50
C THR A 417 -13.37 -34.07 14.61
N ALA A 418 -12.86 -34.46 15.80
CA ALA A 418 -12.66 -33.51 16.90
C ALA A 418 -11.63 -32.42 16.53
N ALA A 419 -10.54 -32.79 15.85
CA ALA A 419 -9.55 -31.83 15.34
C ALA A 419 -10.16 -30.88 14.31
N LEU A 420 -11.00 -31.40 13.38
CA LEU A 420 -11.73 -30.54 12.43
C LEU A 420 -12.69 -29.58 13.14
N ALA A 421 -13.44 -30.05 14.13
CA ALA A 421 -14.33 -29.21 14.92
C ALA A 421 -13.54 -28.07 15.63
N THR A 422 -12.41 -28.42 16.24
CA THR A 422 -11.50 -27.43 16.85
C THR A 422 -11.03 -26.39 15.81
N ARG A 423 -10.63 -26.84 14.64
CA ARG A 423 -10.20 -25.98 13.54
C ARG A 423 -11.31 -25.01 13.09
N VAL A 424 -12.53 -25.50 12.95
CA VAL A 424 -13.71 -24.67 12.61
C VAL A 424 -13.97 -23.63 13.68
N VAL A 425 -13.93 -24.01 14.96
CA VAL A 425 -14.13 -23.09 16.10
C VAL A 425 -13.04 -22.00 16.14
N GLN A 426 -11.78 -22.38 15.95
CA GLN A 426 -10.67 -21.43 15.91
C GLN A 426 -10.84 -20.44 14.75
N ARG A 427 -11.10 -20.93 13.54
CA ARG A 427 -11.32 -20.10 12.36
C ARG A 427 -12.50 -19.15 12.57
N PHE A 428 -13.63 -19.66 13.06
CA PHE A 428 -14.80 -18.86 13.39
C PHE A 428 -14.46 -17.74 14.38
N TYR A 429 -13.73 -18.05 15.45
CA TYR A 429 -13.36 -17.09 16.48
C TYR A 429 -12.50 -15.93 15.93
N PHE A 430 -11.42 -16.24 15.19
CA PHE A 430 -10.52 -15.20 14.68
C PHE A 430 -11.16 -14.37 13.57
N VAL A 431 -11.94 -14.98 12.70
CA VAL A 431 -12.68 -14.27 11.64
C VAL A 431 -13.76 -13.38 12.23
N ASN A 432 -14.54 -13.89 13.21
CA ASN A 432 -15.57 -13.07 13.89
C ASN A 432 -14.97 -11.84 14.58
N ARG A 433 -13.80 -11.97 15.15
CA ARG A 433 -13.11 -10.89 15.86
C ARG A 433 -12.72 -9.73 14.91
N LEU A 434 -12.37 -10.03 13.67
CA LEU A 434 -11.93 -9.02 12.68
C LEU A 434 -13.07 -8.57 11.77
N TYR A 435 -13.89 -9.50 11.25
CA TYR A 435 -14.83 -9.23 10.17
C TYR A 435 -16.30 -9.38 10.56
N GLY A 436 -16.59 -9.90 11.74
CA GLY A 436 -17.94 -10.12 12.23
C GLY A 436 -18.47 -11.53 11.96
N TRP A 437 -19.68 -11.80 12.51
CA TRP A 437 -20.23 -13.13 12.56
C TRP A 437 -20.68 -13.68 11.18
N GLU A 438 -21.07 -12.81 10.25
CA GLU A 438 -21.45 -13.19 8.89
C GLU A 438 -20.26 -13.85 8.16
N HIS A 439 -19.11 -13.15 8.19
CA HIS A 439 -17.87 -13.69 7.63
C HIS A 439 -17.40 -14.94 8.39
N ALA A 440 -17.54 -14.95 9.71
CA ALA A 440 -17.19 -16.11 10.52
C ALA A 440 -18.02 -17.36 10.16
N LEU A 441 -19.31 -17.20 9.90
CA LEU A 441 -20.17 -18.28 9.44
C LEU A 441 -19.76 -18.76 8.04
N MET A 442 -19.50 -17.81 7.14
CA MET A 442 -19.05 -18.11 5.77
C MET A 442 -17.62 -18.69 5.70
N SER A 443 -16.83 -18.55 6.75
CA SER A 443 -15.51 -19.17 6.81
C SER A 443 -15.56 -20.71 6.74
N ILE A 444 -16.68 -21.31 7.15
CA ILE A 444 -16.87 -22.78 7.12
C ILE A 444 -16.89 -23.30 5.67
N PRO A 445 -17.82 -22.89 4.78
CA PRO A 445 -17.77 -23.30 3.38
C PRO A 445 -16.52 -22.79 2.65
N ARG A 446 -15.95 -21.63 3.02
CA ARG A 446 -14.70 -21.11 2.45
C ARG A 446 -13.50 -22.00 2.73
N MET A 447 -13.48 -22.79 3.80
CA MET A 447 -12.42 -23.78 4.04
C MET A 447 -12.32 -24.80 2.89
N VAL A 448 -13.45 -25.21 2.31
CA VAL A 448 -13.45 -26.12 1.15
C VAL A 448 -12.86 -25.42 -0.07
N VAL A 449 -13.30 -24.18 -0.35
CA VAL A 449 -12.77 -23.37 -1.46
C VAL A 449 -11.27 -23.12 -1.29
N GLY A 450 -10.83 -22.79 -0.08
CA GLY A 450 -9.42 -22.61 0.26
C GLY A 450 -8.57 -23.85 0.00
N ASN A 451 -9.05 -25.04 0.38
CA ASN A 451 -8.35 -26.29 0.10
C ASN A 451 -8.25 -26.58 -1.41
N MET A 452 -9.28 -26.22 -2.19
CA MET A 452 -9.22 -26.35 -3.67
C MET A 452 -8.18 -25.39 -4.27
N ILE A 453 -8.16 -24.13 -3.80
CA ILE A 453 -7.15 -23.15 -4.21
C ILE A 453 -5.75 -23.62 -3.83
N ASN A 454 -5.55 -24.10 -2.60
CA ASN A 454 -4.25 -24.59 -2.10
C ASN A 454 -3.76 -25.83 -2.87
N PHE A 455 -4.66 -26.73 -3.25
CA PHE A 455 -4.34 -27.87 -4.10
C PHE A 455 -3.85 -27.43 -5.49
N MET A 456 -4.59 -26.53 -6.16
CA MET A 456 -4.20 -26.03 -7.48
C MET A 456 -2.90 -25.24 -7.44
N ALA A 457 -2.71 -24.47 -6.37
CA ALA A 457 -1.48 -23.72 -6.11
C ALA A 457 -0.28 -24.67 -5.94
N THR A 458 -0.44 -25.71 -5.12
CA THR A 458 0.61 -26.70 -4.85
C THR A 458 0.94 -27.52 -6.10
N ALA A 459 -0.07 -27.97 -6.85
CA ALA A 459 0.13 -28.68 -8.12
C ALA A 459 0.89 -27.82 -9.14
N ARG A 460 0.54 -26.53 -9.27
CA ARG A 460 1.27 -25.58 -10.10
C ARG A 460 2.70 -25.37 -9.60
N ALA A 461 2.92 -25.21 -8.31
CA ALA A 461 4.24 -25.03 -7.71
C ALA A 461 5.16 -26.24 -8.03
N TRP A 462 4.66 -27.45 -7.81
CA TRP A 462 5.40 -28.68 -8.19
C TRP A 462 5.70 -28.75 -9.68
N LYS A 463 4.74 -28.40 -10.55
CA LYS A 463 4.96 -28.37 -12.01
C LYS A 463 6.10 -27.41 -12.38
N VAL A 464 6.11 -26.19 -11.81
CA VAL A 464 7.14 -25.19 -12.11
C VAL A 464 8.49 -25.65 -11.55
N PHE A 465 8.52 -26.16 -10.33
CA PHE A 465 9.74 -26.64 -9.68
C PHE A 465 10.37 -27.82 -10.40
N LEU A 466 9.58 -28.81 -10.82
CA LEU A 466 10.07 -29.94 -11.63
C LEU A 466 10.55 -29.50 -13.00
N ALA A 467 9.89 -28.52 -13.63
CA ALA A 467 10.36 -27.94 -14.89
C ALA A 467 11.71 -27.21 -14.73
N TYR A 468 11.92 -26.56 -13.60
CA TYR A 468 13.22 -25.98 -13.24
C TYR A 468 14.30 -27.06 -13.08
N LEU A 469 14.02 -28.08 -12.26
CA LEU A 469 14.99 -29.15 -11.98
C LEU A 469 15.36 -29.98 -13.22
N LEU A 470 14.37 -30.32 -14.08
CA LEU A 470 14.56 -31.24 -15.20
C LEU A 470 15.01 -30.52 -16.49
N PHE A 471 14.61 -29.27 -16.68
CA PHE A 471 14.81 -28.54 -17.95
C PHE A 471 15.55 -27.21 -17.76
N GLY A 472 15.96 -26.84 -16.57
CA GLY A 472 16.65 -25.57 -16.29
C GLY A 472 15.81 -24.31 -16.58
N LYS A 473 14.47 -24.43 -16.63
CA LYS A 473 13.59 -23.30 -16.94
C LYS A 473 13.62 -22.31 -15.76
N ARG A 474 14.00 -21.06 -16.04
CA ARG A 474 13.98 -19.99 -15.03
C ARG A 474 12.57 -19.80 -14.45
N MET A 475 12.51 -19.62 -13.16
CA MET A 475 11.29 -19.22 -12.45
C MET A 475 11.14 -17.70 -12.61
N VAL A 476 10.04 -17.27 -13.24
CA VAL A 476 9.78 -15.85 -13.55
C VAL A 476 8.73 -15.32 -12.58
N TRP A 477 8.85 -14.08 -12.20
CA TRP A 477 7.86 -13.36 -11.41
C TRP A 477 6.54 -13.26 -12.21
N ASP A 478 5.49 -13.90 -11.68
CA ASP A 478 4.15 -13.92 -12.27
C ASP A 478 3.31 -12.83 -11.58
N LYS A 479 3.24 -11.65 -12.23
CA LYS A 479 2.52 -10.50 -11.67
C LYS A 479 1.03 -10.80 -11.49
N THR A 480 0.48 -10.43 -10.36
CA THR A 480 -0.95 -10.29 -10.09
C THR A 480 -1.39 -8.84 -10.36
N MET A 481 -2.57 -8.64 -10.92
CA MET A 481 -3.21 -7.31 -10.97
C MET A 481 -3.71 -6.98 -9.56
N HIS A 482 -3.53 -5.74 -9.15
CA HIS A 482 -3.90 -5.25 -7.82
C HIS A 482 -5.00 -4.20 -7.94
N ASP A 483 -5.87 -4.15 -6.93
CA ASP A 483 -6.92 -3.15 -6.79
C ASP A 483 -6.61 -2.29 -5.56
N PHE A 484 -6.82 -0.99 -5.68
CA PHE A 484 -6.76 -0.08 -4.54
C PHE A 484 -8.19 0.33 -4.12
N PRO A 485 -8.49 0.46 -2.81
CA PRO A 485 -9.83 0.83 -2.38
C PRO A 485 -10.19 2.25 -2.80
N ASP A 486 -11.44 2.46 -3.20
CA ASP A 486 -11.97 3.76 -3.57
C ASP A 486 -11.88 4.76 -2.41
N ALA A 487 -11.73 6.06 -2.72
CA ALA A 487 -11.67 7.14 -1.74
C ALA A 487 -12.84 7.15 -0.73
N ALA A 488 -14.03 6.68 -1.15
CA ALA A 488 -15.20 6.52 -0.30
C ALA A 488 -15.04 5.40 0.76
N GLN A 489 -14.21 4.39 0.50
CA GLN A 489 -13.89 3.30 1.43
C GLN A 489 -12.77 3.69 2.40
N LEU A 490 -11.92 4.62 1.98
CA LEU A 490 -10.80 5.17 2.74
C LEU A 490 -11.28 6.35 3.58
N VAL A 491 -12.31 6.47 4.22
CA VAL A 491 -12.83 7.55 5.08
C VAL A 491 -11.86 8.76 5.20
N GLN A 492 -11.67 9.49 4.11
CA GLN A 492 -10.84 10.70 4.11
C GLN A 492 -11.75 11.92 4.31
N THR A 493 -11.49 12.71 5.33
CA THR A 493 -12.11 14.03 5.50
C THR A 493 -11.39 15.00 4.58
N ARG A 494 -12.13 15.77 3.74
CA ARG A 494 -11.52 16.84 2.93
C ARG A 494 -10.83 17.84 3.87
N LYS A 495 -9.53 17.97 3.72
CA LYS A 495 -8.70 18.89 4.50
C LYS A 495 -8.79 20.32 3.93
N GLN A 496 -8.68 21.33 4.78
CA GLN A 496 -8.50 22.72 4.34
C GLN A 496 -7.11 22.90 3.73
N LEU A 497 -6.95 23.91 2.84
CA LEU A 497 -5.69 24.15 2.13
C LEU A 497 -4.47 24.22 3.07
N GLY A 498 -4.58 24.95 4.17
CA GLY A 498 -3.49 25.07 5.14
C GLY A 498 -3.15 23.74 5.82
N GLU A 499 -4.16 22.96 6.19
CA GLU A 499 -3.99 21.63 6.78
C GLU A 499 -3.38 20.64 5.77
N LEU A 500 -3.77 20.76 4.51
CA LEU A 500 -3.24 19.97 3.41
C LEU A 500 -1.75 20.29 3.19
N LEU A 501 -1.38 21.56 3.10
CA LEU A 501 0.00 22.00 2.91
C LEU A 501 0.93 21.60 4.05
N THR A 502 0.44 21.60 5.29
CA THR A 502 1.22 21.09 6.45
C THR A 502 1.32 19.58 6.45
N THR A 503 0.27 18.86 6.05
CA THR A 503 0.29 17.40 5.88
C THR A 503 1.31 17.00 4.81
N TRP A 504 1.35 17.72 3.70
CA TRP A 504 2.34 17.51 2.63
C TRP A 504 3.75 17.98 3.01
N GLN A 505 3.90 18.61 4.19
CA GLN A 505 5.12 19.30 4.63
C GLN A 505 5.65 20.32 3.63
N ALA A 506 4.75 20.86 2.85
CA ALA A 506 5.06 21.96 1.93
C ALA A 506 5.26 23.28 2.68
N VAL A 507 4.65 23.45 3.86
CA VAL A 507 4.75 24.65 4.71
C VAL A 507 4.90 24.22 6.17
N GLU A 508 5.82 24.85 6.89
CA GLU A 508 5.97 24.67 8.34
C GLU A 508 4.74 25.21 9.10
N PRO A 509 4.29 24.55 10.18
CA PRO A 509 3.14 25.00 10.96
C PRO A 509 3.25 26.44 11.46
N GLU A 510 4.45 26.87 11.87
CA GLU A 510 4.75 28.21 12.35
C GLU A 510 4.57 29.27 11.25
N ARG A 511 5.03 28.96 10.03
CA ARG A 511 4.85 29.84 8.86
C ARG A 511 3.40 29.90 8.40
N LEU A 512 2.68 28.77 8.49
CA LEU A 512 1.25 28.75 8.22
C LEU A 512 0.49 29.63 9.23
N GLN A 513 0.83 29.54 10.51
CA GLN A 513 0.24 30.37 11.55
C GLN A 513 0.46 31.88 11.27
N GLN A 514 1.69 32.27 10.93
CA GLN A 514 2.02 33.64 10.55
C GLN A 514 1.23 34.12 9.31
N ALA A 515 1.06 33.24 8.31
CA ALA A 515 0.27 33.57 7.12
C ALA A 515 -1.22 33.76 7.45
N LEU A 516 -1.78 32.95 8.35
CA LEU A 516 -3.16 33.06 8.82
C LEU A 516 -3.37 34.35 9.62
N GLU A 517 -2.43 34.74 10.46
CA GLU A 517 -2.45 36.01 11.20
C GLU A 517 -2.41 37.23 10.23
N GLN A 518 -1.58 37.14 9.20
CA GLN A 518 -1.54 38.20 8.15
C GLN A 518 -2.85 38.26 7.37
N GLN A 519 -3.50 37.14 7.10
CA GLN A 519 -4.79 37.08 6.43
C GLN A 519 -5.88 37.74 7.29
N GLN A 520 -5.88 37.49 8.61
CA GLN A 520 -6.84 38.07 9.56
C GLN A 520 -6.62 39.57 9.81
N ALA A 521 -5.39 40.07 9.71
CA ALA A 521 -5.01 41.45 9.97
C ALA A 521 -5.46 42.46 8.89
N GLY A 522 -6.41 42.11 8.01
CA GLY A 522 -7.10 43.05 7.12
C GLY A 522 -6.65 43.06 5.68
N ARG A 523 -5.82 42.11 5.24
CA ARG A 523 -5.55 41.88 3.81
C ARG A 523 -6.41 40.71 3.33
N GLN A 524 -7.45 40.98 2.55
CA GLN A 524 -8.32 39.97 1.91
C GLN A 524 -7.58 39.13 0.85
N GLN A 525 -6.33 38.80 1.08
CA GLN A 525 -5.56 37.96 0.16
C GLN A 525 -5.77 36.47 0.49
N PRO A 526 -5.93 35.61 -0.52
CA PRO A 526 -5.98 34.17 -0.30
C PRO A 526 -4.72 33.65 0.40
N LEU A 527 -4.87 32.68 1.29
CA LEU A 527 -3.78 32.08 2.07
C LEU A 527 -2.61 31.63 1.18
N GLY A 528 -2.91 30.91 0.09
CA GLY A 528 -1.90 30.42 -0.85
C GLY A 528 -1.05 31.54 -1.42
N ARG A 529 -1.66 32.69 -1.71
CA ARG A 529 -0.94 33.83 -2.23
C ARG A 529 -0.01 34.52 -1.23
N ILE A 530 -0.42 34.55 0.05
CA ILE A 530 0.46 35.03 1.12
C ILE A 530 1.69 34.17 1.22
N LEU A 531 1.50 32.84 1.20
CA LEU A 531 2.59 31.86 1.28
C LEU A 531 3.57 31.97 0.09
N LEU A 532 3.05 32.16 -1.15
CA LEU A 532 3.86 32.39 -2.34
C LEU A 532 4.67 33.66 -2.23
N THR A 533 4.02 34.78 -1.85
CA THR A 533 4.66 36.13 -1.77
C THR A 533 5.77 36.15 -0.73
N GLN A 534 5.62 35.38 0.36
CA GLN A 534 6.66 35.24 1.38
C GLN A 534 7.78 34.25 0.98
N GLY A 535 7.63 33.55 -0.15
CA GLY A 535 8.58 32.51 -0.58
C GLY A 535 8.59 31.28 0.32
N TRP A 536 7.48 31.01 1.02
CA TRP A 536 7.32 29.84 1.90
C TRP A 536 6.72 28.64 1.18
N LEU A 537 6.21 28.84 -0.02
CA LEU A 537 5.59 27.83 -0.87
C LEU A 537 5.95 28.11 -2.33
N ASP A 538 6.13 27.09 -3.15
CA ASP A 538 6.29 27.22 -4.60
C ASP A 538 4.93 27.16 -5.33
N ASP A 539 4.89 27.71 -6.55
CA ASP A 539 3.68 27.85 -7.36
C ASP A 539 3.13 26.49 -7.82
N GLU A 540 4.02 25.52 -8.10
CA GLU A 540 3.64 24.16 -8.50
C GLU A 540 2.94 23.43 -7.36
N THR A 541 3.51 23.45 -6.17
CA THR A 541 2.92 22.81 -4.99
C THR A 541 1.57 23.44 -4.61
N LEU A 542 1.43 24.77 -4.76
CA LEU A 542 0.15 25.43 -4.53
C LEU A 542 -0.90 24.99 -5.56
N ALA A 543 -0.55 24.95 -6.84
CA ALA A 543 -1.46 24.53 -7.90
C ALA A 543 -1.90 23.06 -7.70
N GLU A 544 -0.98 22.18 -7.31
CA GLU A 544 -1.31 20.80 -6.95
C GLU A 544 -2.26 20.71 -5.74
N ALA A 545 -2.02 21.51 -4.70
CA ALA A 545 -2.87 21.49 -3.51
C ALA A 545 -4.30 22.00 -3.81
N ILE A 546 -4.44 23.02 -4.65
CA ILE A 546 -5.74 23.53 -5.08
C ILE A 546 -6.45 22.50 -5.97
N ALA A 547 -5.73 21.87 -6.91
CA ALA A 547 -6.26 20.83 -7.77
C ALA A 547 -6.79 19.65 -6.93
N PHE A 548 -6.01 19.20 -5.96
CA PHE A 548 -6.40 18.13 -5.04
C PHE A 548 -7.61 18.50 -4.19
N GLN A 549 -7.61 19.71 -3.58
CA GLN A 549 -8.73 20.17 -2.75
C GLN A 549 -10.03 20.28 -3.53
N GLY A 550 -9.94 20.74 -4.80
CA GLY A 550 -11.07 20.93 -5.70
C GLY A 550 -11.52 19.70 -6.45
N ASP A 551 -10.78 18.58 -6.35
CA ASP A 551 -10.95 17.39 -7.20
C ASP A 551 -10.94 17.73 -8.70
N LEU A 552 -10.00 18.59 -9.10
CA LEU A 552 -9.86 19.08 -10.45
C LEU A 552 -8.54 18.60 -11.08
N PRO A 553 -8.54 18.27 -12.39
CA PRO A 553 -7.32 17.86 -13.07
C PRO A 553 -6.34 19.04 -13.23
N ARG A 554 -5.06 18.74 -13.42
CA ARG A 554 -4.06 19.73 -13.82
C ARG A 554 -4.22 20.07 -15.31
N ALA A 555 -4.03 21.33 -15.61
CA ALA A 555 -4.07 21.83 -16.97
C ALA A 555 -2.72 21.59 -17.69
N VAL A 556 -2.79 21.27 -18.97
CA VAL A 556 -1.67 21.37 -19.90
C VAL A 556 -1.97 22.51 -20.85
N ILE A 557 -1.16 23.58 -20.78
CA ILE A 557 -1.34 24.78 -21.59
C ILE A 557 -0.77 24.55 -22.99
N ASP A 558 -1.62 24.65 -24.00
CA ASP A 558 -1.21 24.61 -25.40
C ASP A 558 -0.95 26.03 -25.90
N VAL A 559 0.32 26.37 -26.02
CA VAL A 559 0.78 27.71 -26.41
C VAL A 559 0.40 28.06 -27.87
N ASP A 560 0.40 27.04 -28.76
CA ASP A 560 0.05 27.27 -30.17
C ASP A 560 -1.44 27.53 -30.33
N TYR A 561 -2.28 26.81 -29.55
CA TYR A 561 -3.71 27.07 -29.47
C TYR A 561 -4.00 28.50 -28.96
N LEU A 562 -3.29 28.93 -27.91
CA LEU A 562 -3.42 30.31 -27.38
C LEU A 562 -3.03 31.38 -28.41
N ARG A 563 -1.98 31.15 -29.20
CA ARG A 563 -1.54 32.07 -30.26
C ARG A 563 -2.51 32.16 -31.43
N ALA A 564 -3.26 31.12 -31.70
CA ALA A 564 -4.23 31.11 -32.80
C ALA A 564 -5.41 32.08 -32.58
N CYS A 565 -5.63 32.54 -31.35
CA CYS A 565 -6.64 33.54 -30.93
C CYS A 565 -8.07 33.27 -31.44
N GLN A 566 -8.45 32.02 -31.62
CA GLN A 566 -9.81 31.61 -32.05
C GLN A 566 -10.52 30.88 -30.90
N PHE A 567 -11.00 31.66 -29.93
CA PHE A 567 -11.65 31.10 -28.76
C PHE A 567 -13.12 31.49 -28.70
N PRO A 568 -13.99 30.68 -28.09
CA PRO A 568 -15.39 31.06 -27.86
C PRO A 568 -15.57 32.09 -26.75
N ILE A 569 -14.49 32.58 -26.12
CA ILE A 569 -14.48 33.50 -24.98
C ILE A 569 -13.73 34.77 -25.37
N SER A 570 -14.19 35.93 -24.91
CA SER A 570 -13.49 37.20 -25.11
C SER A 570 -12.17 37.27 -24.31
N ALA A 571 -11.17 37.94 -24.84
CA ALA A 571 -9.91 38.19 -24.13
C ALA A 571 -10.15 38.95 -22.80
N ASP A 572 -11.13 39.86 -22.77
CA ASP A 572 -11.49 40.62 -21.58
C ASP A 572 -12.05 39.70 -20.47
N ALA A 573 -12.90 38.72 -20.82
CA ALA A 573 -13.39 37.69 -19.87
C ALA A 573 -12.25 36.81 -19.36
N CYS A 574 -11.29 36.43 -20.22
CA CYS A 574 -10.12 35.66 -19.81
C CYS A 574 -9.29 36.41 -18.75
N VAL A 575 -9.13 37.70 -18.90
CA VAL A 575 -8.40 38.54 -17.94
C VAL A 575 -9.21 38.76 -16.67
N GLN A 576 -10.50 39.09 -16.80
CA GLN A 576 -11.36 39.35 -15.65
C GLN A 576 -11.41 38.15 -14.68
N TRP A 577 -11.52 36.96 -15.22
CA TRP A 577 -11.65 35.71 -14.44
C TRP A 577 -10.32 34.97 -14.31
N ARG A 578 -9.22 35.51 -14.82
CA ARG A 578 -7.88 34.90 -14.78
C ARG A 578 -7.88 33.44 -15.22
N MET A 579 -8.36 33.22 -16.44
CA MET A 579 -8.51 31.90 -17.02
C MET A 579 -7.94 31.85 -18.45
N LEU A 580 -7.58 30.67 -18.90
CA LEU A 580 -7.14 30.43 -20.27
C LEU A 580 -8.03 29.35 -20.92
N PRO A 581 -8.43 29.54 -22.18
CA PRO A 581 -9.12 28.51 -22.92
C PRO A 581 -8.19 27.36 -23.28
N LEU A 582 -8.68 26.13 -23.17
CA LEU A 582 -7.99 24.92 -23.57
C LEU A 582 -8.62 24.31 -24.83
N PRO A 583 -7.87 23.54 -25.63
CA PRO A 583 -8.43 22.88 -26.80
C PRO A 583 -9.65 22.04 -26.46
N PRO A 584 -10.75 22.13 -27.23
CA PRO A 584 -11.97 21.36 -26.98
C PRO A 584 -11.71 19.86 -27.24
N ARG A 585 -12.27 19.00 -26.40
CA ARG A 585 -12.27 17.54 -26.60
C ARG A 585 -13.57 17.02 -27.19
N GLN A 586 -14.68 17.72 -26.91
CA GLN A 586 -16.03 17.36 -27.35
C GLN A 586 -16.81 18.61 -27.75
N GLU A 587 -17.69 18.51 -28.72
CA GLU A 587 -18.59 19.61 -29.10
C GLU A 587 -19.50 20.00 -27.92
N GLY A 588 -19.66 21.30 -27.69
CA GLY A 588 -20.49 21.83 -26.61
C GLY A 588 -19.85 21.85 -25.22
N THR A 589 -18.58 21.42 -25.08
CA THR A 589 -17.81 21.48 -23.82
C THR A 589 -16.76 22.57 -23.90
N LEU A 590 -16.82 23.53 -22.98
CA LEU A 590 -15.79 24.56 -22.79
C LEU A 590 -14.77 24.06 -21.77
N ARG A 591 -13.50 24.06 -22.12
CA ARG A 591 -12.40 23.69 -21.23
C ARG A 591 -11.58 24.90 -20.85
N LEU A 592 -11.34 25.08 -19.56
CA LEU A 592 -10.65 26.23 -18.99
C LEU A 592 -9.50 25.80 -18.08
N ALA A 593 -8.36 26.49 -18.22
CA ALA A 593 -7.30 26.46 -17.22
C ALA A 593 -7.48 27.67 -16.30
N VAL A 594 -7.45 27.44 -15.00
CA VAL A 594 -7.65 28.44 -13.95
C VAL A 594 -6.60 28.26 -12.84
N ALA A 595 -6.20 29.34 -12.15
CA ALA A 595 -5.31 29.24 -11.00
C ALA A 595 -6.05 28.81 -9.71
N SER A 596 -7.36 29.07 -9.65
CA SER A 596 -8.26 28.63 -8.59
C SER A 596 -9.65 28.37 -9.17
N PRO A 597 -10.46 27.47 -8.58
CA PRO A 597 -11.81 27.18 -9.07
C PRO A 597 -12.64 28.44 -9.20
N LEU A 598 -13.33 28.59 -10.32
CA LEU A 598 -14.23 29.72 -10.57
C LEU A 598 -15.51 29.57 -9.72
N PRO A 599 -16.04 30.70 -9.21
CA PRO A 599 -17.32 30.70 -8.50
C PRO A 599 -18.50 30.35 -9.43
N GLU A 600 -19.59 29.87 -8.86
CA GLU A 600 -20.76 29.39 -9.62
C GLU A 600 -21.38 30.46 -10.51
N ASP A 601 -21.40 31.73 -10.08
CA ASP A 601 -21.91 32.89 -10.83
C ASP A 601 -21.07 33.13 -12.09
N ALA A 602 -19.74 33.00 -12.00
CA ALA A 602 -18.86 33.13 -13.16
C ALA A 602 -19.09 31.99 -14.15
N LEU A 603 -19.25 30.76 -13.65
CA LEU A 603 -19.56 29.60 -14.48
C LEU A 603 -20.91 29.74 -15.20
N ALA A 604 -21.92 30.30 -14.51
CA ALA A 604 -23.24 30.55 -15.10
C ALA A 604 -23.18 31.61 -16.23
N LEU A 605 -22.46 32.70 -16.01
CA LEU A 605 -22.22 33.73 -17.01
C LEU A 605 -21.48 33.17 -18.23
N LEU A 606 -20.40 32.42 -18.01
CA LEU A 606 -19.62 31.84 -19.09
C LEU A 606 -20.41 30.83 -19.92
N LYS A 607 -21.27 30.00 -19.27
CA LYS A 607 -22.20 29.10 -20.00
C LYS A 607 -23.14 29.87 -20.91
N GLN A 608 -23.66 31.01 -20.45
CA GLN A 608 -24.56 31.83 -21.21
C GLN A 608 -23.85 32.51 -22.39
N GLU A 609 -22.68 33.10 -22.19
CA GLU A 609 -21.89 33.76 -23.21
C GLU A 609 -21.41 32.81 -24.31
N THR A 610 -20.89 31.63 -23.92
CA THR A 610 -20.30 30.65 -24.86
C THR A 610 -21.30 29.68 -25.43
N ARG A 611 -22.55 29.68 -24.95
CA ARG A 611 -23.58 28.67 -25.26
C ARG A 611 -23.12 27.23 -25.04
N SER A 612 -22.23 27.02 -24.09
CA SER A 612 -21.67 25.70 -23.77
C SER A 612 -22.57 24.96 -22.79
N ASN A 613 -22.81 23.67 -23.05
CA ASN A 613 -23.60 22.83 -22.17
C ASN A 613 -22.85 22.47 -20.88
N HIS A 614 -21.53 22.33 -20.99
CA HIS A 614 -20.69 21.92 -19.88
C HIS A 614 -19.37 22.73 -19.87
N ILE A 615 -18.88 23.05 -18.66
CA ILE A 615 -17.58 23.70 -18.45
C ILE A 615 -16.70 22.77 -17.64
N GLU A 616 -15.55 22.40 -18.19
CA GLU A 616 -14.50 21.65 -17.51
C GLU A 616 -13.41 22.59 -17.04
N GLN A 617 -13.15 22.62 -15.74
CA GLN A 617 -12.05 23.40 -15.18
C GLN A 617 -10.85 22.49 -14.93
N SER A 618 -9.65 23.01 -15.16
CA SER A 618 -8.37 22.39 -14.85
C SER A 618 -7.46 23.42 -14.18
N ILE A 619 -6.70 23.00 -13.18
CA ILE A 619 -5.83 23.91 -12.43
C ILE A 619 -4.47 24.05 -13.11
N ALA A 620 -4.03 25.28 -13.35
CA ALA A 620 -2.69 25.63 -13.82
C ALA A 620 -1.95 26.46 -12.78
N ARG A 621 -0.63 26.55 -12.90
CA ARG A 621 0.18 27.49 -12.10
C ARG A 621 -0.25 28.92 -12.37
N GLU A 622 -0.20 29.75 -11.36
CA GLU A 622 -0.52 31.16 -11.53
C GLU A 622 0.43 31.87 -12.54
N SER A 623 1.70 31.48 -12.55
CA SER A 623 2.69 31.89 -13.52
C SER A 623 2.31 31.51 -14.96
N GLU A 624 1.81 30.29 -15.19
CA GLU A 624 1.34 29.83 -16.52
C GLU A 624 0.11 30.62 -16.99
N ILE A 625 -0.86 30.84 -16.09
CA ILE A 625 -2.03 31.67 -16.40
C ILE A 625 -1.60 33.10 -16.82
N ASN A 626 -0.70 33.71 -16.06
CA ASN A 626 -0.19 35.06 -16.38
C ASN A 626 0.56 35.09 -17.72
N ALA A 627 1.39 34.09 -17.99
CA ALA A 627 2.10 33.98 -19.28
C ALA A 627 1.13 33.80 -20.45
N GLY A 628 0.11 32.93 -20.31
CA GLY A 628 -0.91 32.75 -21.34
C GLY A 628 -1.78 33.95 -21.57
N LEU A 629 -2.16 34.71 -20.54
CA LEU A 629 -2.91 35.96 -20.66
C LEU A 629 -2.14 37.03 -21.43
N ARG A 630 -0.81 37.12 -21.27
CA ARG A 630 0.04 38.00 -22.08
C ARG A 630 0.02 37.64 -23.56
N LEU A 631 -0.08 36.35 -23.90
CA LEU A 631 -0.19 35.89 -25.29
C LEU A 631 -1.54 36.24 -25.91
N ILE A 632 -2.62 36.13 -25.16
CA ILE A 632 -3.98 36.45 -25.62
C ILE A 632 -4.21 37.96 -25.74
N GLY A 633 -3.64 38.77 -24.84
CA GLY A 633 -3.90 40.21 -24.71
C GLY A 633 -3.16 41.08 -25.68
N GLY A 634 -2.16 40.57 -26.41
CA GLY A 634 -1.31 41.39 -27.32
C GLY A 634 -0.56 42.50 -26.60
N ASP A 635 -0.27 43.62 -27.33
CA ASP A 635 0.47 44.81 -26.81
C ASP A 635 -0.31 45.67 -25.80
N ARG A 636 -1.49 45.25 -25.36
CA ARG A 636 -2.20 45.96 -24.29
C ARG A 636 -1.42 45.80 -22.98
N GLN A 637 -1.04 46.91 -22.36
CA GLN A 637 -0.46 46.96 -21.03
C GLN A 637 -1.50 46.47 -20.00
N TRP A 638 -1.57 45.14 -19.84
CA TRP A 638 -2.35 44.54 -18.77
C TRP A 638 -1.63 44.82 -17.45
N GLN A 639 -2.19 45.66 -16.62
CA GLN A 639 -1.83 45.76 -15.22
C GLN A 639 -2.32 44.45 -14.54
N LEU A 640 -1.47 43.43 -14.59
CA LEU A 640 -1.69 42.25 -13.79
C LEU A 640 -1.54 42.67 -12.33
N ASP A 641 -2.59 42.51 -11.53
CA ASP A 641 -2.61 42.84 -10.10
C ASP A 641 -1.62 42.00 -9.27
N ASN A 642 -0.67 41.34 -9.90
CA ASN A 642 0.21 40.38 -9.31
C ASN A 642 1.68 40.63 -9.61
N VAL A 643 2.46 40.66 -8.56
CA VAL A 643 3.92 40.70 -8.63
C VAL A 643 4.41 39.31 -9.04
N PRO A 644 5.23 39.15 -10.10
CA PRO A 644 5.82 37.86 -10.46
C PRO A 644 6.61 37.22 -9.30
N LEU A 645 6.66 35.90 -9.26
CA LEU A 645 7.50 35.20 -8.30
C LEU A 645 8.98 35.45 -8.60
N LEU A 646 9.83 35.30 -7.58
CA LEU A 646 11.27 35.55 -7.72
C LEU A 646 11.90 34.63 -8.78
N GLY A 647 11.50 33.35 -8.80
CA GLY A 647 11.99 32.40 -9.80
C GLY A 647 11.61 32.75 -11.22
N ASP A 648 10.36 33.20 -11.45
CA ASP A 648 9.88 33.64 -12.76
C ASP A 648 10.64 34.86 -13.23
N LEU A 649 10.94 35.82 -12.31
CA LEU A 649 11.74 36.99 -12.62
C LEU A 649 13.17 36.64 -12.98
N LEU A 650 13.80 35.71 -12.29
CA LEU A 650 15.14 35.23 -12.59
C LEU A 650 15.21 34.63 -14.01
N VAL A 651 14.20 33.86 -14.41
CA VAL A 651 14.08 33.28 -15.75
C VAL A 651 13.74 34.38 -16.78
N GLU A 652 12.78 35.27 -16.50
CA GLU A 652 12.37 36.37 -17.38
C GLU A 652 13.54 37.30 -17.67
N MET A 653 14.32 37.63 -16.65
CA MET A 653 15.52 38.48 -16.76
C MET A 653 16.73 37.72 -17.33
N ARG A 654 16.60 36.47 -17.71
CA ARG A 654 17.67 35.59 -18.22
C ARG A 654 18.87 35.46 -17.27
N LEU A 655 18.64 35.58 -15.96
CA LEU A 655 19.66 35.40 -14.92
C LEU A 655 19.85 33.94 -14.54
N ILE A 656 18.94 33.10 -14.99
CA ILE A 656 18.96 31.67 -14.82
C ILE A 656 18.36 30.98 -16.07
N ASP A 657 18.89 29.81 -16.41
CA ASP A 657 18.30 28.99 -17.46
C ASP A 657 17.05 28.26 -16.96
N HIS A 658 15.96 28.27 -17.76
CA HIS A 658 14.69 27.67 -17.37
C HIS A 658 14.83 26.18 -17.01
N ALA A 659 15.56 25.39 -17.82
CA ALA A 659 15.72 23.98 -17.57
C ALA A 659 16.49 23.68 -16.27
N ARG A 660 17.52 24.48 -15.97
CA ARG A 660 18.26 24.39 -14.70
C ARG A 660 17.41 24.78 -13.51
N PHE A 661 16.53 25.76 -13.69
CA PHE A 661 15.59 26.21 -12.66
C PHE A 661 14.58 25.09 -12.32
N GLU A 662 13.99 24.45 -13.32
CA GLU A 662 13.04 23.36 -13.13
C GLU A 662 13.70 22.15 -12.41
N ILE A 663 14.93 21.78 -12.82
CA ILE A 663 15.69 20.72 -12.13
C ILE A 663 15.95 21.09 -10.66
N ALA A 664 16.27 22.34 -10.39
CA ALA A 664 16.52 22.80 -9.02
C ALA A 664 15.24 22.76 -8.16
N LEU A 665 14.09 23.09 -8.75
CA LEU A 665 12.81 23.02 -8.05
C LEU A 665 12.43 21.60 -7.64
N ASP A 666 12.87 20.59 -8.39
CA ASP A 666 12.60 19.17 -8.07
C ASP A 666 13.20 18.74 -6.72
N ASP A 667 14.36 19.28 -6.37
CA ASP A 667 15.07 18.97 -5.10
C ASP A 667 14.83 20.00 -3.99
N TYR A 668 14.20 21.14 -4.31
CA TYR A 668 13.95 22.21 -3.37
C TYR A 668 12.89 21.86 -2.34
N MET A 669 13.24 21.96 -1.06
CA MET A 669 12.32 21.84 0.08
C MET A 669 12.35 23.13 0.91
N PRO A 670 11.29 23.95 0.90
CA PRO A 670 11.28 25.23 1.64
C PRO A 670 11.60 25.10 3.13
N GLN A 671 11.27 23.98 3.74
CA GLN A 671 11.52 23.69 5.15
C GLN A 671 12.99 23.40 5.46
N ARG A 672 13.66 22.68 4.57
CA ARG A 672 15.07 22.31 4.71
C ARG A 672 15.99 23.43 4.19
N ASP A 673 15.64 24.00 3.06
CA ASP A 673 16.52 24.83 2.24
C ASP A 673 16.27 26.33 2.41
N GLY A 674 15.22 26.70 3.14
CA GLY A 674 14.88 28.11 3.36
C GLY A 674 14.24 28.79 2.15
N ARG A 675 14.61 30.01 1.86
CA ARG A 675 14.06 30.77 0.72
C ARG A 675 14.67 30.27 -0.58
N ILE A 676 13.85 30.23 -1.64
CA ILE A 676 14.26 29.74 -2.96
C ILE A 676 15.51 30.47 -3.50
N GLY A 677 15.60 31.78 -3.29
CA GLY A 677 16.77 32.58 -3.72
C GLY A 677 18.06 32.11 -3.06
N ASP A 678 18.03 31.90 -1.75
CA ASP A 678 19.19 31.42 -0.97
C ASP A 678 19.59 30.00 -1.39
N TYR A 679 18.60 29.14 -1.65
CA TYR A 679 18.82 27.77 -2.14
C TYR A 679 19.50 27.75 -3.51
N LEU A 680 19.00 28.56 -4.48
CA LEU A 680 19.57 28.63 -5.82
C LEU A 680 21.01 29.14 -5.83
N VAL A 681 21.33 30.08 -4.93
CA VAL A 681 22.71 30.55 -4.72
C VAL A 681 23.59 29.46 -4.13
N LYS A 682 23.12 28.78 -3.09
CA LYS A 682 23.84 27.67 -2.42
C LYS A 682 24.13 26.52 -3.40
N GLN A 683 23.22 26.24 -4.33
CA GLN A 683 23.41 25.21 -5.37
C GLN A 683 24.27 25.69 -6.55
N GLY A 684 24.75 26.94 -6.55
CA GLY A 684 25.55 27.50 -7.64
C GLY A 684 24.80 27.68 -8.96
N ILE A 685 23.47 27.78 -8.92
CA ILE A 685 22.60 27.90 -10.08
C ILE A 685 22.47 29.38 -10.48
N THR A 686 22.53 30.28 -9.50
CA THR A 686 22.53 31.74 -9.70
C THR A 686 23.46 32.39 -8.68
N THR A 687 23.63 33.73 -8.78
CA THR A 687 24.48 34.53 -7.87
C THR A 687 23.61 35.36 -6.92
N GLU A 688 24.19 35.77 -5.78
CA GLU A 688 23.52 36.69 -4.84
C GLU A 688 23.13 38.02 -5.51
N GLU A 689 23.98 38.50 -6.43
CA GLU A 689 23.70 39.75 -7.19
C GLU A 689 22.50 39.56 -8.10
N ALA A 690 22.36 38.44 -8.79
CA ALA A 690 21.22 38.13 -9.63
C ALA A 690 19.92 38.02 -8.81
N VAL A 691 19.95 37.38 -7.66
CA VAL A 691 18.82 37.31 -6.74
C VAL A 691 18.44 38.72 -6.23
N ALA A 692 19.43 39.53 -5.84
CA ALA A 692 19.20 40.90 -5.39
C ALA A 692 18.58 41.75 -6.49
N GLN A 693 19.05 41.63 -7.74
CA GLN A 693 18.52 42.32 -8.91
C GLN A 693 17.05 41.92 -9.18
N ALA A 694 16.73 40.64 -9.15
CA ALA A 694 15.37 40.15 -9.32
C ALA A 694 14.44 40.62 -8.17
N MET A 695 14.92 40.62 -6.93
CA MET A 695 14.18 41.15 -5.78
C MET A 695 13.94 42.67 -5.90
N GLN A 696 14.89 43.43 -6.43
CA GLN A 696 14.72 44.86 -6.67
C GLN A 696 13.63 45.08 -7.72
N GLU A 697 13.65 44.32 -8.82
CA GLU A 697 12.63 44.40 -9.87
C GLU A 697 11.26 43.97 -9.33
N GLN A 698 11.21 42.96 -8.50
CA GLN A 698 9.99 42.48 -7.81
C GLN A 698 9.38 43.63 -6.97
N ARG A 699 10.22 44.30 -6.17
CA ARG A 699 9.78 45.45 -5.35
C ARG A 699 9.33 46.64 -6.20
N ARG A 700 10.02 46.90 -7.32
CA ARG A 700 9.64 47.95 -8.27
C ARG A 700 8.25 47.69 -8.86
N ARG A 701 7.98 46.46 -9.31
CA ARG A 701 6.66 46.05 -9.82
C ARG A 701 5.59 46.09 -8.73
N ALA A 702 5.91 45.67 -7.52
CA ALA A 702 5.01 45.76 -6.38
C ALA A 702 4.63 47.19 -6.02
N ALA A 703 5.57 48.13 -6.07
CA ALA A 703 5.32 49.55 -5.80
C ALA A 703 4.43 50.19 -6.89
N THR A 704 4.59 49.79 -8.15
CA THR A 704 3.77 50.28 -9.27
C THR A 704 2.31 49.84 -9.15
N LEU A 705 2.07 48.66 -8.56
CA LEU A 705 0.71 48.11 -8.30
C LEU A 705 0.01 48.79 -7.10
N GLN A 706 0.77 49.41 -6.19
CA GLN A 706 0.22 50.12 -5.01
C GLN A 706 -0.08 51.59 -5.30
N SER A 707 0.34 52.10 -6.44
CA SER A 707 0.05 53.50 -6.85
C SER A 707 -1.35 53.57 -7.47
N PRO A 708 -2.26 54.44 -7.00
CA PRO A 708 -3.56 54.62 -7.65
C PRO A 708 -3.36 55.01 -9.12
N PRO A 709 -4.23 54.54 -10.04
CA PRO A 709 -4.12 54.90 -11.45
C PRO A 709 -4.14 56.41 -11.63
N PRO A 710 -3.32 57.00 -12.51
CA PRO A 710 -3.29 58.41 -12.74
C PRO A 710 -4.67 58.86 -13.29
N GLY A 711 -5.48 59.52 -12.43
CA GLY A 711 -6.83 59.99 -12.76
C GLY A 711 -7.94 59.64 -11.78
N ALA A 712 -7.68 58.88 -10.72
CA ALA A 712 -8.66 58.67 -9.66
C ALA A 712 -8.74 59.92 -8.77
N LEU A 713 -9.85 60.65 -8.85
CA LEU A 713 -10.20 61.72 -7.92
C LEU A 713 -10.34 61.14 -6.50
N PRO A 714 -9.83 61.83 -5.46
CA PRO A 714 -10.01 61.39 -4.09
C PRO A 714 -11.50 61.42 -3.73
N ALA A 715 -11.99 60.29 -3.16
CA ALA A 715 -13.31 60.15 -2.61
C ALA A 715 -13.47 60.89 -1.30
#